data_8c7dc9282aa6affd547b1d6a7a14a6f1
#
_entry.id   8c7dc9282aa6affd547b1d6a7a14a6f1
#
_cell.length_a   1.000
_cell.length_b   1.000
_cell.length_c   1.000
_cell.angle_alpha   90.00
_cell.angle_beta   90.00
_cell.angle_gamma   90.00
#
_symmetry.space_group_name_H-M   'P 1'
#
loop_
_entity.id
_entity.type
_entity.pdbx_description
1 polymer ?
#
loop_
_entity_poly.entity_id
_entity_poly.type
_entity_poly.pdbx_seq_one_letter_code
_entity_poly.pdbx_strand_id
1 'polypeptide(L)'
;MANVAQLAGAALLAATACGGDLAELVDPMVGTIASQPGDNNIHGLGKTFPGAATPFGLVQLSPDTVTGGDNGSGYSYLHGTIEGFSFTHMSGVGWYGDLGNFQVMPGDEKSVRFSHADEHAEAGYYRVRLASDVTAELTAAQRSGMIRFTYPASSASVLTIDLARRIGELWRAKRFGRQAFRLAGRNSFEGEIRCDHRDGGWGHGAGKVDYTLHFKGVCSKPLDRYTSTGGDSNLVVRATFPTAANEQVMLHVAFSFDGPPEAPTGFDFDGMRANARDLWRTAISGISVTGGTDKERRIFATALYHAMIDPRAIGDGPGYVRRTVFSGWDVFRSEMPLLTLLRPDVVRDTILSMADVTARGDRDTLPVWDLFGCKSGCMIGNPLIPVIATAVEAGITNFDTRLVYRLAKETSAKRGNASCGYTPGSLSETLEYCYDDWCMARLAERYGTAAEVARFDARAMWYTNCWDESVGWMRSRVKDGGWLPWKGRTVHGQGCVESNPYQQGWFVPHDVEGLVRLMGGRGRFTAELEAFFAGTPADFHWNDFYNHPNEPCHFIPYMFAFSEKPWLVQKWTRRILSGAYGTGVRGLCGNEDCGQMSAWYVLSAIGIHPNCPGDGRWYLTAPLFRETVLRLDPSFYPGRTFTIRAIGVDAPECRIRKAWLNGMPLDRSWVTTREITSGGTLVLDCRSETIQASAH
;
A
#
# COMPACT_ATOMS: atom_id res chain seq x y z
N MET A 1 -27.53 1.09 -19.84
CA MET A 1 -26.40 1.11 -20.78
C MET A 1 -26.42 2.45 -21.52
N ALA A 2 -25.79 3.44 -21.01
CA ALA A 2 -25.34 4.69 -21.64
C ALA A 2 -25.07 5.69 -20.50
N ASN A 3 -23.82 6.01 -20.24
CA ASN A 3 -23.30 7.21 -19.56
C ASN A 3 -22.02 6.96 -18.74
N VAL A 4 -21.01 6.35 -19.35
CA VAL A 4 -19.64 6.38 -18.83
C VAL A 4 -18.65 7.03 -19.81
N ALA A 5 -19.08 7.34 -21.03
CA ALA A 5 -18.20 7.83 -22.11
C ALA A 5 -18.13 9.37 -22.24
N GLN A 6 -18.77 10.17 -21.40
CA GLN A 6 -18.87 11.63 -21.60
C GLN A 6 -18.12 12.51 -20.60
N LEU A 7 -17.35 11.97 -19.63
CA LEU A 7 -16.55 12.77 -18.70
C LEU A 7 -15.04 12.83 -19.00
N ALA A 8 -14.60 12.20 -20.08
CA ALA A 8 -13.18 12.18 -20.47
C ALA A 8 -12.73 13.34 -21.40
N GLY A 9 -13.61 14.28 -21.76
CA GLY A 9 -13.37 15.21 -22.86
C GLY A 9 -13.02 16.66 -22.53
N ALA A 10 -12.91 17.09 -21.27
CA ALA A 10 -12.86 18.53 -20.97
C ALA A 10 -11.69 19.03 -20.07
N ALA A 11 -10.70 18.21 -19.75
CA ALA A 11 -9.59 18.62 -18.86
C ALA A 11 -8.18 18.60 -19.49
N LEU A 12 -8.04 18.52 -20.79
CA LEU A 12 -6.72 18.32 -21.45
C LEU A 12 -6.10 19.60 -22.03
N LEU A 13 -6.42 20.80 -21.58
CA LEU A 13 -5.83 22.04 -22.10
C LEU A 13 -5.49 23.02 -20.95
N ALA A 14 -4.40 22.78 -20.22
CA ALA A 14 -3.57 23.79 -19.54
C ALA A 14 -2.45 23.16 -18.67
N ALA A 15 -1.56 22.38 -19.26
CA ALA A 15 -0.35 21.90 -18.57
C ALA A 15 0.89 22.01 -19.49
N THR A 16 1.18 23.22 -19.94
CA THR A 16 2.48 23.54 -20.58
C THR A 16 3.12 24.68 -19.79
N ALA A 17 3.67 24.33 -18.62
CA ALA A 17 4.69 25.14 -17.95
C ALA A 17 5.64 24.18 -17.20
N CYS A 18 6.73 23.77 -17.86
CA CYS A 18 8.00 23.26 -17.28
C CYS A 18 7.94 22.14 -16.18
N GLY A 19 7.02 21.20 -16.25
CA GLY A 19 7.11 19.96 -15.49
C GLY A 19 6.72 18.82 -16.44
N GLY A 20 7.66 17.90 -16.78
CA GLY A 20 7.36 16.73 -17.60
C GLY A 20 6.24 15.87 -16.98
N ASP A 21 5.58 15.06 -17.79
CA ASP A 21 4.56 14.13 -17.36
C ASP A 21 5.14 13.15 -16.31
N LEU A 22 4.68 13.24 -15.07
CA LEU A 22 5.15 12.38 -13.98
C LEU A 22 4.95 10.89 -14.28
N ALA A 23 3.91 10.54 -15.05
CA ALA A 23 3.64 9.14 -15.39
C ALA A 23 4.76 8.52 -16.26
N GLU A 24 5.49 9.33 -17.04
CA GLU A 24 6.62 8.87 -17.83
C GLU A 24 7.90 8.65 -16.99
N LEU A 25 7.91 9.11 -15.74
CA LEU A 25 9.02 8.92 -14.81
C LEU A 25 8.84 7.69 -13.91
N VAL A 26 7.69 7.01 -13.99
CA VAL A 26 7.42 5.80 -13.21
C VAL A 26 8.38 4.69 -13.62
N ASP A 27 8.99 4.07 -12.63
CA ASP A 27 9.87 2.91 -12.80
C ASP A 27 9.37 1.74 -11.93
N PRO A 28 8.59 0.80 -12.50
CA PRO A 28 8.07 -0.34 -11.74
C PRO A 28 9.16 -1.30 -11.23
N MET A 29 10.42 -1.15 -11.67
CA MET A 29 11.54 -1.94 -11.17
C MET A 29 12.03 -1.51 -9.78
N VAL A 30 11.61 -0.34 -9.28
CA VAL A 30 12.00 0.15 -7.96
C VAL A 30 11.43 -0.76 -6.86
N GLY A 31 12.30 -1.23 -5.97
CA GLY A 31 11.90 -2.08 -4.85
C GLY A 31 11.69 -3.56 -5.19
N THR A 32 12.00 -4.02 -6.41
CA THR A 32 11.70 -5.38 -6.89
C THR A 32 12.66 -6.46 -6.38
N ILE A 33 13.32 -6.25 -5.26
CA ILE A 33 14.06 -7.30 -4.56
C ILE A 33 13.19 -7.90 -3.48
N ALA A 34 13.12 -9.22 -3.47
CA ALA A 34 12.48 -10.01 -2.43
C ALA A 34 13.49 -10.97 -1.78
N SER A 35 13.19 -11.43 -0.57
CA SER A 35 14.03 -12.43 0.11
C SER A 35 14.01 -13.76 -0.64
N GLN A 36 15.14 -14.48 -0.54
CA GLN A 36 15.28 -15.82 -1.08
C GLN A 36 15.02 -16.87 0.02
N PRO A 37 14.67 -18.11 -0.35
CA PRO A 37 14.57 -19.20 0.62
C PRO A 37 15.87 -19.32 1.44
N GLY A 38 15.75 -19.22 2.76
CA GLY A 38 16.88 -19.27 3.68
C GLY A 38 17.50 -17.93 4.07
N ASP A 39 17.04 -16.82 3.51
CA ASP A 39 17.45 -15.48 3.96
C ASP A 39 16.94 -15.19 5.38
N ASN A 40 17.81 -14.62 6.21
CA ASN A 40 17.44 -14.16 7.55
C ASN A 40 16.90 -12.73 7.58
N ASN A 41 17.08 -11.96 6.50
CA ASN A 41 16.60 -10.58 6.40
C ASN A 41 15.30 -10.52 5.59
N ILE A 42 14.20 -10.82 6.24
CA ILE A 42 12.88 -10.90 5.60
C ILE A 42 12.16 -9.55 5.50
N HIS A 43 12.55 -8.53 6.29
CA HIS A 43 11.82 -7.27 6.40
C HIS A 43 12.52 -6.05 5.76
N GLY A 44 13.70 -6.22 5.18
CA GLY A 44 14.50 -5.10 4.66
C GLY A 44 14.43 -4.88 3.16
N LEU A 45 13.42 -5.39 2.47
CA LEU A 45 13.35 -5.44 1.00
C LEU A 45 11.98 -4.97 0.52
N GLY A 46 11.95 -4.23 -0.61
CA GLY A 46 10.73 -3.62 -1.14
C GLY A 46 9.64 -4.58 -1.56
N LYS A 47 10.02 -5.73 -2.14
CA LYS A 47 9.10 -6.80 -2.58
C LYS A 47 7.98 -6.33 -3.52
N THR A 48 8.28 -5.35 -4.37
CA THR A 48 7.36 -4.91 -5.43
C THR A 48 7.46 -5.83 -6.65
N PHE A 49 6.51 -5.75 -7.57
CA PHE A 49 6.54 -6.49 -8.83
C PHE A 49 6.64 -5.53 -10.03
N PRO A 50 7.37 -5.91 -11.11
CA PRO A 50 7.58 -5.03 -12.25
C PRO A 50 6.50 -5.13 -13.33
N GLY A 51 5.51 -5.99 -13.15
CA GLY A 51 4.55 -6.34 -14.17
C GLY A 51 3.50 -5.27 -14.47
N ALA A 52 2.67 -5.56 -15.46
CA ALA A 52 1.62 -4.68 -15.92
C ALA A 52 0.44 -4.65 -14.96
N ALA A 53 0.04 -3.45 -14.54
CA ALA A 53 -1.17 -3.19 -13.75
C ALA A 53 -1.80 -1.87 -14.19
N THR A 54 -3.08 -1.68 -13.86
CA THR A 54 -3.76 -0.38 -13.94
C THR A 54 -4.01 0.17 -12.54
N PRO A 55 -4.23 1.48 -12.36
CA PRO A 55 -4.54 2.03 -11.05
C PRO A 55 -5.71 1.28 -10.39
N PHE A 56 -5.48 0.74 -9.19
CA PHE A 56 -6.47 -0.01 -8.42
C PHE A 56 -7.16 -1.14 -9.21
N GLY A 57 -6.50 -1.72 -10.23
CA GLY A 57 -7.03 -2.78 -11.07
C GLY A 57 -7.00 -4.16 -10.39
N LEU A 58 -7.92 -5.05 -10.79
CA LEU A 58 -7.94 -6.44 -10.32
C LEU A 58 -6.70 -7.21 -10.77
N VAL A 59 -6.24 -6.94 -11.99
CA VAL A 59 -5.15 -7.69 -12.62
C VAL A 59 -3.81 -7.04 -12.36
N GLN A 60 -2.87 -7.82 -11.82
CA GLN A 60 -1.44 -7.53 -11.75
C GLN A 60 -0.71 -8.64 -12.50
N LEU A 61 -0.47 -8.41 -13.77
CA LEU A 61 0.15 -9.39 -14.68
C LEU A 61 1.66 -9.23 -14.69
N SER A 62 2.37 -10.14 -14.03
CA SER A 62 3.80 -10.01 -13.78
C SER A 62 4.55 -11.33 -14.01
N PRO A 63 5.86 -11.29 -14.30
CA PRO A 63 6.69 -12.49 -14.26
C PRO A 63 6.79 -13.04 -12.84
N ASP A 64 6.82 -14.36 -12.73
CA ASP A 64 7.16 -15.11 -11.52
C ASP A 64 8.59 -15.62 -11.63
N THR A 65 9.46 -15.24 -10.68
CA THR A 65 10.85 -15.69 -10.67
C THR A 65 11.15 -16.64 -9.54
N VAL A 66 10.43 -16.54 -8.44
CA VAL A 66 10.56 -17.41 -7.26
C VAL A 66 9.21 -17.65 -6.63
N THR A 67 9.02 -18.86 -6.14
CA THR A 67 7.76 -19.28 -5.51
C THR A 67 7.85 -19.52 -4.03
N GLY A 68 9.04 -19.59 -3.47
CA GLY A 68 9.25 -19.80 -2.05
C GLY A 68 9.80 -18.56 -1.37
N GLY A 69 9.95 -18.66 -0.03
CA GLY A 69 10.44 -17.57 0.77
C GLY A 69 9.41 -16.47 1.04
N ASP A 70 9.88 -15.40 1.63
CA ASP A 70 9.09 -14.24 2.01
C ASP A 70 8.90 -13.30 0.79
N ASN A 71 8.18 -13.77 -0.21
CA ASN A 71 8.02 -13.13 -1.51
C ASN A 71 6.55 -13.18 -2.00
N GLY A 72 5.73 -12.26 -1.52
CA GLY A 72 4.34 -12.10 -1.97
C GLY A 72 4.20 -11.45 -3.34
N SER A 73 5.25 -10.82 -3.87
CA SER A 73 5.26 -10.21 -5.20
C SER A 73 5.51 -11.20 -6.34
N GLY A 74 5.97 -12.43 -6.06
CA GLY A 74 6.30 -13.44 -7.06
C GLY A 74 7.56 -13.18 -7.88
N TYR A 75 8.12 -11.98 -7.82
CA TYR A 75 9.31 -11.56 -8.56
C TYR A 75 10.45 -11.15 -7.61
N SER A 76 11.68 -11.46 -7.99
CA SER A 76 12.86 -10.84 -7.40
C SER A 76 13.92 -10.60 -8.47
N TYR A 77 14.43 -9.38 -8.54
CA TYR A 77 15.54 -8.99 -9.43
C TYR A 77 16.84 -9.78 -9.18
N LEU A 78 16.96 -10.47 -8.06
CA LEU A 78 18.13 -11.31 -7.76
C LEU A 78 18.15 -12.63 -8.56
N HIS A 79 17.07 -12.95 -9.27
CA HIS A 79 16.92 -14.23 -9.99
C HIS A 79 17.11 -14.04 -11.49
N GLY A 80 17.80 -14.98 -12.11
CA GLY A 80 18.02 -15.04 -13.57
C GLY A 80 17.12 -16.04 -14.30
N THR A 81 16.01 -16.48 -13.67
CA THR A 81 15.05 -17.43 -14.26
C THR A 81 13.61 -16.96 -14.04
N ILE A 82 12.77 -17.13 -15.06
CA ILE A 82 11.31 -16.92 -15.00
C ILE A 82 10.64 -18.29 -15.01
N GLU A 83 9.69 -18.48 -14.09
CA GLU A 83 8.89 -19.71 -13.94
C GLU A 83 7.53 -19.60 -14.64
N GLY A 84 7.16 -18.40 -15.08
CA GLY A 84 5.95 -18.09 -15.84
C GLY A 84 5.49 -16.64 -15.62
N PHE A 85 4.28 -16.35 -16.09
CA PHE A 85 3.63 -15.05 -15.97
C PHE A 85 2.24 -15.27 -15.39
N SER A 86 1.96 -14.77 -14.20
CA SER A 86 0.67 -14.93 -13.54
C SER A 86 -0.09 -13.60 -13.41
N PHE A 87 -1.40 -13.67 -13.18
CA PHE A 87 -2.29 -12.52 -13.27
C PHE A 87 -2.64 -11.89 -11.93
N THR A 88 -2.16 -12.46 -10.82
CA THR A 88 -2.41 -11.91 -9.48
C THR A 88 -1.13 -11.87 -8.65
N HIS A 89 -0.77 -10.66 -8.23
CA HIS A 89 0.40 -10.38 -7.40
C HIS A 89 0.02 -9.42 -6.27
N MET A 90 0.95 -9.16 -5.35
CA MET A 90 0.78 -8.20 -4.26
C MET A 90 2.03 -7.34 -4.13
N SER A 91 1.85 -6.04 -3.97
CA SER A 91 2.97 -5.10 -3.88
C SER A 91 3.47 -4.97 -2.44
N GLY A 92 4.71 -5.38 -2.23
CA GLY A 92 5.47 -5.07 -1.02
C GLY A 92 5.15 -5.90 0.21
N VAL A 93 4.39 -6.96 0.07
CA VAL A 93 4.01 -7.77 1.23
C VAL A 93 4.79 -9.08 1.25
N GLY A 94 5.06 -9.59 2.45
CA GLY A 94 5.70 -10.87 2.67
C GLY A 94 4.90 -12.07 2.17
N TRP A 95 5.18 -13.20 2.68
CA TRP A 95 4.75 -14.51 2.19
C TRP A 95 3.24 -14.78 2.24
N TYR A 96 2.70 -15.24 1.09
CA TYR A 96 1.35 -15.81 0.96
C TYR A 96 1.38 -17.00 0.02
N GLY A 97 0.48 -17.89 0.15
CA GLY A 97 0.32 -18.99 -0.76
C GLY A 97 -1.01 -18.91 -1.53
N ASP A 98 -1.51 -17.73 -1.82
CA ASP A 98 -2.85 -17.53 -2.34
C ASP A 98 -2.89 -16.85 -3.71
N LEU A 99 -1.80 -16.18 -4.10
CA LEU A 99 -1.66 -15.48 -5.39
C LEU A 99 -0.79 -16.27 -6.37
N GLY A 100 -0.56 -15.72 -7.56
CA GLY A 100 0.04 -16.41 -8.69
C GLY A 100 -0.99 -17.15 -9.54
N ASN A 101 -2.27 -16.73 -9.44
CA ASN A 101 -3.35 -17.39 -10.12
C ASN A 101 -3.22 -17.26 -11.64
N PHE A 102 -3.56 -18.34 -12.34
CA PHE A 102 -3.55 -18.41 -13.79
C PHE A 102 -2.16 -18.08 -14.37
N GLN A 103 -1.19 -18.93 -14.09
CA GLN A 103 0.15 -18.76 -14.62
C GLN A 103 0.23 -19.28 -16.06
N VAL A 104 0.95 -18.53 -16.90
CA VAL A 104 1.17 -18.87 -18.31
C VAL A 104 2.65 -18.93 -18.62
N MET A 105 3.10 -19.98 -19.33
CA MET A 105 4.48 -20.14 -19.75
C MET A 105 4.52 -20.50 -21.25
N PRO A 106 5.34 -19.79 -22.06
CA PRO A 106 5.61 -20.21 -23.44
C PRO A 106 6.65 -21.33 -23.41
N GLY A 107 6.19 -22.56 -23.56
CA GLY A 107 6.99 -23.79 -23.42
C GLY A 107 6.41 -24.73 -22.38
N ASP A 108 7.09 -25.82 -22.11
CA ASP A 108 6.75 -26.85 -21.13
C ASP A 108 7.82 -26.99 -20.00
N GLU A 109 8.84 -26.15 -20.03
CA GLU A 109 9.86 -26.06 -19.00
C GLU A 109 9.31 -25.42 -17.71
N LYS A 110 9.84 -25.88 -16.54
CA LYS A 110 9.44 -25.31 -15.24
C LYS A 110 9.96 -23.88 -15.03
N SER A 111 11.08 -23.56 -15.66
CA SER A 111 11.68 -22.21 -15.62
C SER A 111 12.60 -22.02 -16.80
N VAL A 112 12.68 -20.79 -17.29
CA VAL A 112 13.56 -20.39 -18.41
C VAL A 112 14.46 -19.24 -17.96
N ARG A 113 15.73 -19.30 -18.33
CA ARG A 113 16.69 -18.22 -18.06
C ARG A 113 16.34 -16.97 -18.86
N PHE A 114 16.70 -15.82 -18.33
CA PHE A 114 16.62 -14.52 -18.98
C PHE A 114 17.77 -13.61 -18.52
N SER A 115 17.93 -12.49 -19.19
CA SER A 115 18.87 -11.43 -18.80
C SER A 115 18.10 -10.17 -18.46
N HIS A 116 18.45 -9.50 -17.36
CA HIS A 116 17.88 -8.18 -17.02
C HIS A 116 18.17 -7.10 -18.07
N ALA A 117 19.19 -7.29 -18.94
CA ALA A 117 19.43 -6.42 -20.08
C ALA A 117 18.34 -6.53 -21.17
N ASP A 118 17.60 -7.63 -21.19
CA ASP A 118 16.49 -7.89 -22.12
C ASP A 118 15.11 -7.60 -21.50
N GLU A 119 15.09 -7.06 -20.28
CA GLU A 119 13.90 -6.76 -19.50
C GLU A 119 13.57 -5.26 -19.58
N HIS A 120 12.28 -4.95 -19.70
CA HIS A 120 11.79 -3.57 -19.70
C HIS A 120 10.43 -3.49 -19.00
N ALA A 121 10.29 -2.52 -18.10
CA ALA A 121 9.05 -2.23 -17.40
C ALA A 121 8.69 -0.75 -17.49
N GLU A 122 7.41 -0.45 -17.66
CA GLU A 122 6.82 0.88 -17.55
C GLU A 122 5.39 0.75 -16.99
N ALA A 123 4.80 1.84 -16.54
CA ALA A 123 3.45 1.81 -15.98
C ALA A 123 2.44 1.18 -16.97
N GLY A 124 1.89 0.00 -16.60
CA GLY A 124 0.94 -0.76 -17.40
C GLY A 124 1.53 -1.67 -18.48
N TYR A 125 2.85 -1.84 -18.51
CA TYR A 125 3.51 -2.71 -19.49
C TYR A 125 4.79 -3.33 -18.95
N TYR A 126 5.04 -4.58 -19.37
CA TYR A 126 6.30 -5.30 -19.10
C TYR A 126 6.71 -6.12 -20.33
N ARG A 127 8.02 -6.26 -20.55
CA ARG A 127 8.59 -7.05 -21.63
C ARG A 127 9.86 -7.75 -21.18
N VAL A 128 10.06 -9.00 -21.64
CA VAL A 128 11.31 -9.75 -21.46
C VAL A 128 11.56 -10.69 -22.63
N ARG A 129 12.84 -10.92 -22.99
CA ARG A 129 13.23 -11.99 -23.90
C ARG A 129 13.80 -13.16 -23.10
N LEU A 130 13.22 -14.32 -23.30
CA LEU A 130 13.62 -15.58 -22.67
C LEU A 130 14.77 -16.26 -23.46
N ALA A 131 15.58 -17.06 -22.78
CA ALA A 131 16.64 -17.85 -23.42
C ALA A 131 16.11 -18.92 -24.40
N SER A 132 14.82 -19.20 -24.40
CA SER A 132 14.11 -19.99 -25.41
C SER A 132 13.84 -19.25 -26.73
N ASP A 133 14.39 -18.04 -26.90
CA ASP A 133 14.13 -17.14 -28.02
C ASP A 133 12.66 -16.65 -28.14
N VAL A 134 11.85 -16.85 -27.10
CA VAL A 134 10.51 -16.25 -27.03
C VAL A 134 10.60 -14.89 -26.33
N THR A 135 9.96 -13.88 -26.94
CA THR A 135 9.73 -12.60 -26.26
C THR A 135 8.32 -12.60 -25.68
N ALA A 136 8.21 -12.27 -24.39
CA ALA A 136 6.93 -12.06 -23.69
C ALA A 136 6.69 -10.57 -23.47
N GLU A 137 5.49 -10.09 -23.79
CA GLU A 137 5.01 -8.74 -23.54
C GLU A 137 3.68 -8.83 -22.79
N LEU A 138 3.53 -8.03 -21.74
CA LEU A 138 2.40 -8.04 -20.83
C LEU A 138 1.75 -6.65 -20.77
N THR A 139 0.41 -6.62 -20.78
CA THR A 139 -0.36 -5.40 -20.49
C THR A 139 -1.66 -5.75 -19.78
N ALA A 140 -2.26 -4.79 -19.09
CA ALA A 140 -3.44 -5.01 -18.26
C ALA A 140 -4.52 -3.95 -18.50
N ALA A 141 -5.76 -4.36 -18.32
CA ALA A 141 -6.93 -3.52 -18.10
C ALA A 141 -7.46 -3.76 -16.68
N GLN A 142 -8.52 -3.07 -16.28
CA GLN A 142 -9.06 -3.14 -14.91
C GLN A 142 -9.39 -4.57 -14.46
N ARG A 143 -9.95 -5.42 -15.33
CA ARG A 143 -10.41 -6.78 -15.01
C ARG A 143 -9.92 -7.84 -16.00
N SER A 144 -8.99 -7.48 -16.88
CA SER A 144 -8.40 -8.41 -17.83
C SER A 144 -6.93 -8.08 -18.08
N GLY A 145 -6.19 -9.06 -18.62
CA GLY A 145 -4.82 -8.86 -19.03
C GLY A 145 -4.54 -9.55 -20.36
N MET A 146 -3.58 -9.04 -21.09
CA MET A 146 -3.15 -9.61 -22.36
C MET A 146 -1.66 -9.90 -22.36
N ILE A 147 -1.32 -11.11 -22.81
CA ILE A 147 0.06 -11.52 -23.06
C ILE A 147 0.24 -11.67 -24.57
N ARG A 148 1.33 -11.12 -25.10
CA ARG A 148 1.79 -11.31 -26.47
C ARG A 148 3.12 -12.05 -26.44
N PHE A 149 3.16 -13.28 -26.93
CA PHE A 149 4.38 -14.06 -27.10
C PHE A 149 4.82 -14.00 -28.56
N THR A 150 6.06 -13.59 -28.80
CA THR A 150 6.69 -13.68 -30.12
C THR A 150 7.56 -14.93 -30.17
N TYR A 151 7.15 -15.92 -30.96
CA TYR A 151 7.79 -17.23 -31.04
C TYR A 151 8.80 -17.33 -32.21
N PRO A 152 9.86 -18.16 -32.08
CA PRO A 152 10.62 -18.64 -33.22
C PRO A 152 9.79 -19.60 -34.08
N ALA A 153 10.30 -19.96 -35.29
CA ALA A 153 9.67 -20.99 -36.12
C ALA A 153 9.74 -22.36 -35.43
N SER A 154 8.60 -23.02 -35.30
CA SER A 154 8.50 -24.37 -34.73
C SER A 154 7.30 -25.11 -35.28
N SER A 155 7.42 -26.43 -35.49
CA SER A 155 6.31 -27.29 -35.82
C SER A 155 5.40 -27.62 -34.63
N ALA A 156 5.88 -27.38 -33.41
CA ALA A 156 5.22 -27.75 -32.15
C ALA A 156 5.59 -26.81 -31.00
N SER A 157 5.26 -25.53 -31.14
CA SER A 157 5.33 -24.59 -30.05
C SER A 157 4.31 -24.95 -28.97
N VAL A 158 4.67 -24.75 -27.68
CA VAL A 158 3.83 -25.09 -26.54
C VAL A 158 3.42 -23.82 -25.81
N LEU A 159 2.19 -23.80 -25.33
CA LEU A 159 1.68 -22.84 -24.35
C LEU A 159 1.16 -23.62 -23.15
N THR A 160 1.78 -23.42 -21.99
CA THR A 160 1.37 -24.03 -20.72
C THR A 160 0.55 -23.03 -19.91
N ILE A 161 -0.60 -23.46 -19.41
CA ILE A 161 -1.43 -22.73 -18.42
C ILE A 161 -1.45 -23.57 -17.15
N ASP A 162 -0.89 -23.05 -16.07
CA ASP A 162 -0.86 -23.69 -14.77
C ASP A 162 -1.87 -22.99 -13.82
N LEU A 163 -2.94 -23.71 -13.48
CA LEU A 163 -3.98 -23.23 -12.56
C LEU A 163 -3.68 -23.59 -11.11
N ALA A 164 -2.68 -24.44 -10.89
CA ALA A 164 -2.27 -24.86 -9.55
C ALA A 164 -1.17 -23.99 -8.93
N ARG A 165 -0.63 -23.04 -9.73
CA ARG A 165 0.48 -22.19 -9.31
C ARG A 165 0.11 -21.32 -8.13
N ARG A 166 1.03 -21.21 -7.17
CA ARG A 166 0.99 -20.27 -6.05
C ARG A 166 2.36 -19.60 -5.88
N ILE A 167 2.35 -18.35 -5.43
CA ILE A 167 3.54 -17.60 -4.99
C ILE A 167 3.58 -17.49 -3.48
N GLY A 168 4.79 -17.31 -2.89
CA GLY A 168 5.02 -17.26 -1.45
C GLY A 168 5.43 -18.60 -0.85
N GLU A 169 5.42 -18.72 0.47
CA GLU A 169 5.90 -19.90 1.19
C GLU A 169 4.99 -21.13 1.03
N LEU A 170 5.47 -22.08 0.25
CA LEU A 170 4.73 -23.32 -0.07
C LEU A 170 4.50 -24.25 1.10
N TRP A 171 5.21 -24.11 2.22
CA TRP A 171 5.00 -24.96 3.39
C TRP A 171 3.67 -24.70 4.11
N ARG A 172 3.11 -23.50 3.93
CA ARG A 172 1.76 -23.16 4.43
C ARG A 172 0.68 -23.35 3.37
N ALA A 173 1.03 -23.23 2.09
CA ALA A 173 0.13 -23.41 0.97
C ALA A 173 0.39 -24.75 0.30
N LYS A 174 -0.48 -25.72 0.51
CA LYS A 174 -0.31 -27.04 -0.08
C LYS A 174 -0.76 -27.09 -1.54
N ARG A 175 -1.92 -26.49 -1.84
CA ARG A 175 -2.54 -26.46 -3.16
C ARG A 175 -3.74 -25.51 -3.17
N PHE A 176 -4.23 -25.15 -4.33
CA PHE A 176 -5.57 -24.59 -4.46
C PHE A 176 -6.63 -25.69 -4.28
N GLY A 177 -7.80 -25.34 -3.75
CA GLY A 177 -8.83 -26.30 -3.41
C GLY A 177 -9.42 -27.00 -4.62
N ARG A 178 -9.77 -26.25 -5.66
CA ARG A 178 -10.36 -26.76 -6.89
C ARG A 178 -10.00 -25.90 -8.07
N GLN A 179 -9.77 -26.55 -9.21
CA GLN A 179 -9.56 -25.89 -10.50
C GLN A 179 -10.41 -26.56 -11.57
N ALA A 180 -10.94 -25.76 -12.46
CA ALA A 180 -11.65 -26.23 -13.63
C ALA A 180 -11.21 -25.45 -14.88
N PHE A 181 -11.06 -26.15 -16.00
CA PHE A 181 -10.77 -25.60 -17.31
C PHE A 181 -11.58 -26.34 -18.36
N ARG A 182 -12.22 -25.62 -19.25
CA ARG A 182 -12.86 -26.21 -20.46
C ARG A 182 -12.73 -25.29 -21.64
N LEU A 183 -12.65 -25.87 -22.84
CA LEU A 183 -12.80 -25.11 -24.06
C LEU A 183 -14.27 -24.70 -24.25
N ALA A 184 -14.51 -23.43 -24.58
CA ALA A 184 -15.81 -22.91 -25.01
C ALA A 184 -15.89 -22.79 -26.52
N GLY A 185 -14.77 -22.98 -27.22
CA GLY A 185 -14.59 -23.01 -28.68
C GLY A 185 -13.16 -23.38 -29.01
N ARG A 186 -12.78 -23.36 -30.31
CA ARG A 186 -11.42 -23.74 -30.71
C ARG A 186 -10.33 -22.83 -30.13
N ASN A 187 -10.65 -21.56 -29.90
CA ASN A 187 -9.73 -20.50 -29.46
C ASN A 187 -10.14 -19.90 -28.12
N SER A 188 -11.25 -20.33 -27.54
CA SER A 188 -11.80 -19.77 -26.32
C SER A 188 -11.92 -20.81 -25.22
N PHE A 189 -11.74 -20.37 -24.00
CA PHE A 189 -11.78 -21.22 -22.80
C PHE A 189 -12.40 -20.46 -21.62
N GLU A 190 -12.82 -21.21 -20.62
CA GLU A 190 -13.30 -20.68 -19.36
C GLU A 190 -13.02 -21.66 -18.22
N GLY A 191 -13.10 -21.17 -16.99
CA GLY A 191 -12.89 -21.99 -15.82
C GLY A 191 -12.90 -21.20 -14.52
N GLU A 192 -12.42 -21.86 -13.48
CA GLU A 192 -12.33 -21.30 -12.15
C GLU A 192 -11.13 -21.84 -11.37
N ILE A 193 -10.63 -21.04 -10.43
CA ILE A 193 -9.62 -21.40 -9.43
C ILE A 193 -10.23 -21.09 -8.07
N ARG A 194 -10.44 -22.09 -7.25
CA ARG A 194 -10.89 -21.91 -5.87
C ARG A 194 -9.70 -21.97 -4.92
N CYS A 195 -9.53 -20.96 -4.09
CA CYS A 195 -8.67 -20.96 -2.93
C CYS A 195 -9.52 -21.25 -1.69
N ASP A 196 -9.19 -22.31 -0.97
CA ASP A 196 -9.90 -22.72 0.25
C ASP A 196 -8.93 -22.62 1.44
N HIS A 197 -9.32 -21.98 2.51
CA HIS A 197 -8.50 -21.83 3.72
C HIS A 197 -8.01 -23.15 4.32
N ARG A 198 -8.70 -24.26 4.05
CA ARG A 198 -8.28 -25.61 4.49
C ARG A 198 -7.08 -26.14 3.73
N ASP A 199 -6.80 -25.59 2.56
CA ASP A 199 -5.68 -26.00 1.70
C ASP A 199 -4.38 -25.24 2.02
N GLY A 200 -4.38 -24.35 3.00
CA GLY A 200 -3.25 -23.54 3.40
C GLY A 200 -3.35 -22.10 2.91
N GLY A 201 -2.21 -21.46 2.70
CA GLY A 201 -2.15 -20.03 2.36
C GLY A 201 -2.42 -19.14 3.57
N TRP A 202 -2.80 -17.91 3.32
CA TRP A 202 -2.99 -16.91 4.37
C TRP A 202 -4.20 -17.14 5.26
N GLY A 203 -5.16 -17.90 4.78
CA GLY A 203 -6.30 -18.33 5.57
C GLY A 203 -6.02 -19.46 6.55
N HIS A 204 -4.84 -20.06 6.53
CA HIS A 204 -4.49 -21.18 7.41
C HIS A 204 -4.29 -20.68 8.86
N GLY A 205 -5.00 -21.28 9.79
CA GLY A 205 -4.95 -20.91 11.21
C GLY A 205 -6.05 -19.90 11.59
N ALA A 206 -5.68 -18.68 11.97
CA ALA A 206 -6.63 -17.66 12.43
C ALA A 206 -7.44 -17.00 11.30
N GLY A 207 -6.90 -16.97 10.09
CA GLY A 207 -7.57 -16.42 8.92
C GLY A 207 -8.48 -17.43 8.25
N LYS A 208 -9.35 -16.95 7.36
CA LYS A 208 -10.26 -17.76 6.55
C LYS A 208 -10.35 -17.14 5.15
N VAL A 209 -9.25 -17.21 4.42
CA VAL A 209 -9.22 -16.72 3.05
C VAL A 209 -9.83 -17.80 2.15
N ASP A 210 -11.01 -17.51 1.65
CA ASP A 210 -11.82 -18.38 0.81
C ASP A 210 -12.35 -17.56 -0.36
N TYR A 211 -11.92 -17.85 -1.59
CA TYR A 211 -12.40 -17.16 -2.77
C TYR A 211 -12.45 -18.09 -3.98
N THR A 212 -13.27 -17.72 -4.95
CA THR A 212 -13.24 -18.33 -6.28
C THR A 212 -12.93 -17.26 -7.31
N LEU A 213 -11.87 -17.46 -8.08
CA LEU A 213 -11.50 -16.63 -9.21
C LEU A 213 -11.99 -17.30 -10.48
N HIS A 214 -13.02 -16.73 -11.10
CA HIS A 214 -13.54 -17.17 -12.40
C HIS A 214 -12.76 -16.48 -13.51
N PHE A 215 -12.54 -17.21 -14.60
CA PHE A 215 -11.87 -16.66 -15.78
C PHE A 215 -12.54 -17.08 -17.09
N LYS A 216 -12.45 -16.20 -18.09
CA LYS A 216 -12.69 -16.50 -19.51
C LYS A 216 -11.57 -15.92 -20.34
N GLY A 217 -11.14 -16.66 -21.35
CA GLY A 217 -10.05 -16.20 -22.20
C GLY A 217 -10.19 -16.62 -23.65
N VAL A 218 -9.45 -15.92 -24.50
CA VAL A 218 -9.27 -16.23 -25.92
C VAL A 218 -7.79 -16.27 -26.25
N CYS A 219 -7.42 -17.18 -27.15
CA CYS A 219 -6.06 -17.30 -27.71
C CYS A 219 -6.11 -17.07 -29.23
N SER A 220 -5.12 -16.39 -29.79
CA SER A 220 -5.02 -16.17 -31.22
C SER A 220 -4.73 -17.46 -32.02
N LYS A 221 -4.25 -18.50 -31.32
CA LYS A 221 -4.09 -19.87 -31.90
C LYS A 221 -5.19 -20.80 -31.42
N PRO A 222 -5.59 -21.81 -32.22
CA PRO A 222 -6.43 -22.88 -31.75
C PRO A 222 -5.81 -23.65 -30.58
N LEU A 223 -6.63 -23.95 -29.57
CA LEU A 223 -6.25 -24.72 -28.39
C LEU A 223 -6.82 -26.15 -28.41
N ASP A 224 -7.41 -26.58 -29.54
CA ASP A 224 -8.05 -27.87 -29.69
C ASP A 224 -7.08 -29.07 -29.64
N ARG A 225 -5.78 -28.82 -29.70
CA ARG A 225 -4.71 -29.80 -29.42
C ARG A 225 -4.08 -29.54 -28.07
N TYR A 226 -4.80 -29.86 -27.02
CA TYR A 226 -4.28 -29.73 -25.67
C TYR A 226 -4.32 -31.05 -24.90
N THR A 227 -3.44 -31.13 -23.89
CA THR A 227 -3.44 -32.16 -22.85
C THR A 227 -3.61 -31.50 -21.51
N SER A 228 -4.21 -32.19 -20.56
CA SER A 228 -4.28 -31.74 -19.18
C SER A 228 -3.75 -32.81 -18.22
N THR A 229 -3.12 -32.35 -17.14
CA THR A 229 -2.56 -33.21 -16.09
C THR A 229 -2.94 -32.67 -14.72
N GLY A 230 -2.87 -33.52 -13.68
CA GLY A 230 -3.00 -33.12 -12.29
C GLY A 230 -4.42 -33.10 -11.71
N GLY A 231 -5.44 -33.37 -12.51
CA GLY A 231 -6.83 -33.38 -12.05
C GLY A 231 -7.33 -32.00 -11.58
N ASP A 232 -8.31 -31.97 -10.69
CA ASP A 232 -9.01 -30.74 -10.26
C ASP A 232 -8.29 -29.94 -9.14
N SER A 233 -7.14 -30.39 -8.66
CA SER A 233 -6.38 -29.72 -7.60
C SER A 233 -4.93 -29.38 -7.99
N ASN A 234 -4.45 -29.86 -9.14
CA ASN A 234 -3.12 -29.54 -9.70
C ASN A 234 -3.20 -29.46 -11.22
N LEU A 235 -4.21 -28.73 -11.72
CA LEU A 235 -4.54 -28.71 -13.14
C LEU A 235 -3.55 -27.87 -13.94
N VAL A 236 -2.85 -28.53 -14.86
CA VAL A 236 -1.98 -27.91 -15.85
C VAL A 236 -2.47 -28.27 -17.23
N VAL A 237 -2.66 -27.29 -18.08
CA VAL A 237 -3.11 -27.41 -19.48
C VAL A 237 -1.95 -27.06 -20.40
N ARG A 238 -1.67 -27.90 -21.39
CA ARG A 238 -0.64 -27.69 -22.43
C ARG A 238 -1.25 -27.75 -23.82
N ALA A 239 -1.24 -26.63 -24.50
CA ALA A 239 -1.67 -26.54 -25.90
C ALA A 239 -0.45 -26.55 -26.82
N THR A 240 -0.55 -27.26 -27.97
CA THR A 240 0.52 -27.37 -28.95
C THR A 240 0.02 -26.88 -30.31
N PHE A 241 0.81 -26.03 -30.97
CA PHE A 241 0.49 -25.46 -32.29
C PHE A 241 1.78 -25.11 -33.04
N PRO A 242 1.74 -25.06 -34.39
CA PRO A 242 2.88 -24.57 -35.16
C PRO A 242 2.98 -23.06 -35.13
N THR A 243 4.21 -22.55 -35.20
CA THR A 243 4.51 -21.12 -35.34
C THR A 243 5.50 -20.84 -36.47
N ALA A 244 5.30 -19.75 -37.18
CA ALA A 244 6.29 -19.18 -38.09
C ALA A 244 7.35 -18.41 -37.32
N ALA A 245 8.45 -18.01 -37.95
CA ALA A 245 9.44 -17.15 -37.34
C ALA A 245 8.86 -15.77 -37.01
N ASN A 246 9.05 -15.33 -35.79
CA ASN A 246 8.51 -14.08 -35.25
C ASN A 246 6.98 -14.01 -35.20
N GLU A 247 6.32 -15.15 -35.17
CA GLU A 247 4.86 -15.17 -35.06
C GLU A 247 4.40 -14.76 -33.67
N GLN A 248 3.48 -13.80 -33.62
CA GLN A 248 2.86 -13.34 -32.38
C GLN A 248 1.65 -14.19 -32.00
N VAL A 249 1.70 -14.79 -30.84
CA VAL A 249 0.59 -15.55 -30.23
C VAL A 249 0.10 -14.75 -29.04
N MET A 250 -1.18 -14.38 -29.07
CA MET A 250 -1.80 -13.55 -28.02
C MET A 250 -2.78 -14.36 -27.20
N LEU A 251 -2.74 -14.11 -25.89
CA LEU A 251 -3.66 -14.64 -24.90
C LEU A 251 -4.32 -13.46 -24.18
N HIS A 252 -5.64 -13.34 -24.25
CA HIS A 252 -6.43 -12.33 -23.55
C HIS A 252 -7.34 -13.03 -22.55
N VAL A 253 -7.22 -12.69 -21.25
CA VAL A 253 -7.98 -13.34 -20.17
C VAL A 253 -8.65 -12.28 -19.28
N ALA A 254 -9.93 -12.46 -19.05
CA ALA A 254 -10.74 -11.67 -18.12
C ALA A 254 -11.01 -12.46 -16.83
N PHE A 255 -11.11 -11.76 -15.70
CA PHE A 255 -11.27 -12.34 -14.37
C PHE A 255 -12.41 -11.69 -13.59
N SER A 256 -13.01 -12.46 -12.68
CA SER A 256 -14.04 -11.98 -11.75
C SER A 256 -14.12 -12.88 -10.51
N PHE A 257 -14.45 -12.27 -9.36
CA PHE A 257 -14.76 -12.98 -8.11
C PHE A 257 -16.26 -13.22 -7.90
N ASP A 258 -17.12 -12.62 -8.75
CA ASP A 258 -18.58 -12.67 -8.59
C ASP A 258 -19.28 -13.72 -9.47
N GLY A 259 -18.50 -14.53 -10.17
CA GLY A 259 -18.97 -15.50 -11.16
C GLY A 259 -18.27 -15.30 -12.51
N PRO A 260 -18.63 -16.08 -13.54
CA PRO A 260 -17.94 -16.03 -14.81
C PRO A 260 -17.96 -14.62 -15.43
N PRO A 261 -16.79 -14.05 -15.79
CA PRO A 261 -16.72 -12.75 -16.42
C PRO A 261 -17.31 -12.76 -17.83
N GLU A 262 -17.51 -11.59 -18.43
CA GLU A 262 -17.70 -11.49 -19.87
C GLU A 262 -16.45 -11.99 -20.60
N ALA A 263 -16.65 -12.73 -21.69
CA ALA A 263 -15.53 -13.20 -22.47
C ALA A 263 -14.83 -12.03 -23.16
N PRO A 264 -13.50 -11.93 -23.08
CA PRO A 264 -12.78 -10.87 -23.78
C PRO A 264 -12.91 -11.07 -25.30
N THR A 265 -12.91 -9.96 -26.04
CA THR A 265 -13.00 -9.95 -27.50
C THR A 265 -11.78 -9.28 -28.10
N GLY A 266 -11.20 -9.92 -29.14
CA GLY A 266 -10.09 -9.36 -29.90
C GLY A 266 -8.73 -9.37 -29.20
N PHE A 267 -7.73 -8.89 -29.94
CA PHE A 267 -6.31 -8.95 -29.57
C PHE A 267 -5.61 -7.59 -29.82
N ASP A 268 -6.27 -6.49 -29.50
CA ASP A 268 -5.69 -5.15 -29.59
C ASP A 268 -4.74 -4.89 -28.39
N PHE A 269 -3.57 -5.52 -28.45
CA PHE A 269 -2.55 -5.40 -27.41
C PHE A 269 -2.06 -3.96 -27.25
N ASP A 270 -1.76 -3.29 -28.37
CA ASP A 270 -1.17 -1.95 -28.34
C ASP A 270 -2.20 -0.90 -27.90
N GLY A 271 -3.49 -1.08 -28.24
CA GLY A 271 -4.58 -0.27 -27.72
C GLY A 271 -4.79 -0.46 -26.22
N MET A 272 -4.71 -1.71 -25.71
CA MET A 272 -4.80 -1.98 -24.27
C MET A 272 -3.61 -1.34 -23.51
N ARG A 273 -2.39 -1.46 -24.03
CA ARG A 273 -1.19 -0.81 -23.47
C ARG A 273 -1.33 0.71 -23.43
N ALA A 274 -1.80 1.32 -24.52
CA ALA A 274 -2.04 2.76 -24.56
C ALA A 274 -3.08 3.20 -23.52
N ASN A 275 -4.17 2.45 -23.39
CA ASN A 275 -5.20 2.72 -22.37
C ASN A 275 -4.65 2.58 -20.95
N ALA A 276 -3.86 1.54 -20.65
CA ALA A 276 -3.23 1.37 -19.33
C ALA A 276 -2.34 2.58 -18.97
N ARG A 277 -1.52 3.04 -19.93
CA ARG A 277 -0.68 4.24 -19.77
C ARG A 277 -1.53 5.49 -19.51
N ASP A 278 -2.63 5.68 -20.24
CA ASP A 278 -3.50 6.85 -20.07
C ASP A 278 -4.26 6.82 -18.74
N LEU A 279 -4.62 5.62 -18.24
CA LEU A 279 -5.18 5.47 -16.90
C LEU A 279 -4.17 5.88 -15.82
N TRP A 280 -2.90 5.47 -15.94
CA TRP A 280 -1.83 5.89 -15.01
C TRP A 280 -1.57 7.40 -15.09
N ARG A 281 -1.50 7.96 -16.31
CA ARG A 281 -1.37 9.41 -16.50
C ARG A 281 -2.50 10.17 -15.80
N THR A 282 -3.72 9.70 -15.95
CA THR A 282 -4.90 10.29 -15.30
C THR A 282 -4.83 10.17 -13.79
N ALA A 283 -4.49 9.00 -13.24
CA ALA A 283 -4.42 8.77 -11.80
C ALA A 283 -3.34 9.65 -11.14
N ILE A 284 -2.14 9.67 -11.72
CA ILE A 284 -1.01 10.47 -11.22
C ILE A 284 -1.26 11.97 -11.38
N SER A 285 -2.02 12.39 -12.38
CA SER A 285 -2.31 13.82 -12.62
C SER A 285 -3.10 14.52 -11.50
N GLY A 286 -3.61 13.78 -10.51
CA GLY A 286 -4.21 14.35 -9.29
C GLY A 286 -3.25 15.22 -8.50
N ILE A 287 -1.94 15.06 -8.72
CA ILE A 287 -0.89 15.89 -8.12
C ILE A 287 0.14 16.29 -9.17
N SER A 288 0.68 17.49 -9.07
CA SER A 288 1.81 17.93 -9.90
C SER A 288 2.85 18.63 -9.06
N VAL A 289 4.12 18.49 -9.45
CA VAL A 289 5.27 19.09 -8.74
C VAL A 289 6.18 19.84 -9.69
N THR A 290 6.81 20.91 -9.21
CA THR A 290 7.80 21.72 -9.93
C THR A 290 9.05 21.89 -9.09
N GLY A 291 10.23 21.77 -9.68
CA GLY A 291 11.50 21.76 -8.96
C GLY A 291 11.88 20.36 -8.52
N GLY A 292 12.79 20.27 -7.54
CA GLY A 292 13.43 19.01 -7.17
C GLY A 292 14.42 18.51 -8.24
N THR A 293 15.22 17.52 -7.91
CA THR A 293 16.13 16.84 -8.82
C THR A 293 15.38 15.81 -9.68
N ASP A 294 15.99 15.35 -10.77
CA ASP A 294 15.44 14.26 -11.61
C ASP A 294 15.27 12.98 -10.79
N LYS A 295 16.20 12.69 -9.88
CA LYS A 295 16.10 11.55 -8.97
C LYS A 295 14.87 11.67 -8.07
N GLU A 296 14.65 12.81 -7.43
CA GLU A 296 13.50 13.04 -6.53
C GLU A 296 12.17 12.94 -7.28
N ARG A 297 12.10 13.48 -8.50
CA ARG A 297 10.88 13.37 -9.33
C ARG A 297 10.59 11.92 -9.75
N ARG A 298 11.62 11.13 -10.09
CA ARG A 298 11.45 9.70 -10.41
C ARG A 298 10.97 8.90 -9.19
N ILE A 299 11.58 9.10 -8.02
CA ILE A 299 11.15 8.46 -6.79
C ILE A 299 9.69 8.86 -6.48
N PHE A 300 9.37 10.14 -6.60
CA PHE A 300 8.02 10.65 -6.34
C PHE A 300 6.96 10.06 -7.27
N ALA A 301 7.23 10.01 -8.57
CA ALA A 301 6.34 9.42 -9.56
C ALA A 301 6.12 7.93 -9.31
N THR A 302 7.19 7.19 -8.99
CA THR A 302 7.13 5.76 -8.70
C THR A 302 6.41 5.50 -7.36
N ALA A 303 6.63 6.35 -6.37
CA ALA A 303 5.90 6.28 -5.10
C ALA A 303 4.39 6.52 -5.28
N LEU A 304 3.97 7.45 -6.12
CA LEU A 304 2.55 7.62 -6.49
C LEU A 304 1.98 6.39 -7.20
N TYR A 305 2.77 5.78 -8.09
CA TYR A 305 2.39 4.54 -8.76
C TYR A 305 2.16 3.41 -7.76
N HIS A 306 3.11 3.15 -6.85
CA HIS A 306 2.98 2.12 -5.83
C HIS A 306 1.79 2.36 -4.90
N ALA A 307 1.55 3.59 -4.46
CA ALA A 307 0.42 3.96 -3.59
C ALA A 307 -0.96 3.86 -4.29
N MET A 308 -1.02 3.56 -5.58
CA MET A 308 -2.26 3.40 -6.35
C MET A 308 -2.41 2.00 -7.00
N ILE A 309 -1.62 1.02 -6.56
CA ILE A 309 -1.79 -0.39 -6.95
C ILE A 309 -2.96 -1.00 -6.17
N ASP A 310 -2.99 -0.78 -4.86
CA ASP A 310 -4.02 -1.26 -3.94
C ASP A 310 -4.69 -0.05 -3.22
N PRO A 311 -5.89 -0.20 -2.65
CA PRO A 311 -6.78 -1.36 -2.64
C PRO A 311 -7.49 -1.58 -3.98
N ARG A 312 -7.30 -2.76 -4.55
CA ARG A 312 -7.80 -3.10 -5.89
C ARG A 312 -9.28 -3.34 -5.96
N ALA A 313 -9.85 -3.05 -7.14
CA ALA A 313 -11.26 -3.33 -7.43
C ALA A 313 -11.46 -4.82 -7.71
N ILE A 314 -12.42 -5.47 -7.04
CA ILE A 314 -12.75 -6.89 -7.26
C ILE A 314 -14.17 -7.12 -7.78
N GLY A 315 -14.98 -6.11 -7.88
CA GLY A 315 -16.37 -6.21 -8.33
C GLY A 315 -17.11 -4.91 -8.13
N ASP A 316 -18.42 -4.95 -8.33
CA ASP A 316 -19.30 -3.81 -8.13
C ASP A 316 -20.24 -4.07 -6.94
N GLY A 317 -20.39 -3.08 -6.09
CA GLY A 317 -21.41 -2.99 -5.06
C GLY A 317 -22.53 -2.02 -5.46
N PRO A 318 -23.59 -1.88 -4.65
CA PRO A 318 -24.69 -0.96 -4.94
C PRO A 318 -24.22 0.50 -4.78
N GLY A 319 -23.76 1.11 -5.89
CA GLY A 319 -23.30 2.49 -5.92
C GLY A 319 -21.84 2.72 -5.49
N TYR A 320 -21.05 1.67 -5.38
CA TYR A 320 -19.62 1.74 -5.08
C TYR A 320 -18.85 0.60 -5.75
N VAL A 321 -17.53 0.73 -5.85
CA VAL A 321 -16.64 -0.33 -6.31
C VAL A 321 -16.19 -1.16 -5.12
N ARG A 322 -16.40 -2.49 -5.17
CA ARG A 322 -15.89 -3.39 -4.13
C ARG A 322 -14.38 -3.49 -4.23
N ARG A 323 -13.72 -3.28 -3.08
CA ARG A 323 -12.26 -3.23 -2.98
C ARG A 323 -11.76 -4.29 -2.01
N THR A 324 -10.51 -4.69 -2.22
CA THR A 324 -9.77 -5.65 -1.39
C THR A 324 -8.28 -5.32 -1.38
N VAL A 325 -7.52 -6.16 -0.67
CA VAL A 325 -6.13 -5.90 -0.32
C VAL A 325 -6.06 -4.63 0.52
N PHE A 326 -6.63 -4.76 1.71
CA PHE A 326 -6.58 -3.74 2.72
C PHE A 326 -5.60 -4.18 3.81
N SER A 327 -4.34 -3.74 3.70
CA SER A 327 -3.29 -3.93 4.72
C SER A 327 -3.47 -2.90 5.84
N GLY A 328 -4.58 -3.04 6.60
CA GLY A 328 -5.09 -1.95 7.44
C GLY A 328 -4.08 -1.43 8.45
N TRP A 329 -3.35 -2.32 9.14
CA TRP A 329 -2.35 -1.95 10.14
C TRP A 329 -1.26 -1.02 9.59
N ASP A 330 -0.95 -1.16 8.31
CA ASP A 330 0.04 -0.36 7.60
C ASP A 330 -0.58 0.91 7.02
N VAL A 331 -1.56 0.76 6.14
CA VAL A 331 -2.04 1.79 5.21
C VAL A 331 -2.82 2.94 5.87
N PHE A 332 -3.36 2.76 7.09
CA PHE A 332 -4.08 3.84 7.77
C PHE A 332 -3.18 5.05 8.09
N ARG A 333 -1.86 4.84 8.14
CA ARG A 333 -0.88 5.83 8.63
C ARG A 333 -0.56 6.91 7.59
N SER A 334 -0.41 6.54 6.31
CA SER A 334 -0.06 7.49 5.24
C SER A 334 -0.82 7.24 3.95
N GLU A 335 -1.02 6.01 3.51
CA GLU A 335 -1.64 5.69 2.22
C GLU A 335 -3.12 6.12 2.20
N MET A 336 -3.93 5.72 3.17
CA MET A 336 -5.32 6.14 3.27
C MET A 336 -5.48 7.67 3.45
N PRO A 337 -4.66 8.35 4.27
CA PRO A 337 -4.61 9.82 4.29
C PRO A 337 -4.25 10.44 2.93
N LEU A 338 -3.27 9.91 2.20
CA LEU A 338 -2.93 10.39 0.85
C LEU A 338 -4.11 10.22 -0.10
N LEU A 339 -4.73 9.05 -0.12
CA LEU A 339 -5.91 8.76 -0.94
C LEU A 339 -7.11 9.60 -0.51
N THR A 340 -7.26 9.95 0.77
CA THR A 340 -8.29 10.88 1.23
C THR A 340 -8.19 12.23 0.47
N LEU A 341 -6.98 12.71 0.18
CA LEU A 341 -6.81 13.94 -0.58
C LEU A 341 -6.94 13.77 -2.10
N LEU A 342 -6.42 12.67 -2.66
CA LEU A 342 -6.30 12.47 -4.11
C LEU A 342 -7.41 11.61 -4.70
N ARG A 343 -7.93 10.63 -3.95
CA ARG A 343 -8.89 9.62 -4.40
C ARG A 343 -9.91 9.30 -3.30
N PRO A 344 -10.69 10.30 -2.85
CA PRO A 344 -11.71 10.11 -1.81
C PRO A 344 -12.76 9.06 -2.18
N ASP A 345 -13.00 8.83 -3.47
CA ASP A 345 -13.82 7.75 -4.00
C ASP A 345 -13.29 6.36 -3.59
N VAL A 346 -11.97 6.16 -3.68
CA VAL A 346 -11.32 4.89 -3.29
C VAL A 346 -11.45 4.65 -1.78
N VAL A 347 -11.24 5.68 -0.96
CA VAL A 347 -11.38 5.59 0.51
C VAL A 347 -12.83 5.25 0.90
N ARG A 348 -13.82 5.96 0.33
CA ARG A 348 -15.24 5.66 0.52
C ARG A 348 -15.56 4.21 0.15
N ASP A 349 -15.13 3.78 -1.02
CA ASP A 349 -15.42 2.45 -1.55
C ASP A 349 -14.76 1.35 -0.69
N THR A 350 -13.56 1.61 -0.15
CA THR A 350 -12.89 0.70 0.79
C THR A 350 -13.69 0.55 2.10
N ILE A 351 -14.11 1.68 2.69
CA ILE A 351 -14.94 1.65 3.91
C ILE A 351 -16.24 0.87 3.67
N LEU A 352 -16.92 1.12 2.55
CA LEU A 352 -18.15 0.43 2.18
C LEU A 352 -17.93 -1.07 1.97
N SER A 353 -16.85 -1.46 1.30
CA SER A 353 -16.51 -2.86 1.06
C SER A 353 -16.28 -3.63 2.36
N MET A 354 -15.53 -3.04 3.29
CA MET A 354 -15.24 -3.67 4.58
C MET A 354 -16.49 -3.72 5.49
N ALA A 355 -17.31 -2.68 5.46
CA ALA A 355 -18.56 -2.61 6.21
C ALA A 355 -19.61 -3.60 5.67
N ASP A 356 -19.74 -3.72 4.35
CA ASP A 356 -20.72 -4.61 3.71
C ASP A 356 -20.43 -6.09 4.03
N VAL A 357 -19.18 -6.54 3.90
CA VAL A 357 -18.77 -7.90 4.28
C VAL A 357 -19.06 -8.16 5.76
N THR A 358 -18.79 -7.20 6.64
CA THR A 358 -19.07 -7.33 8.08
C THR A 358 -20.56 -7.37 8.37
N ALA A 359 -21.35 -6.53 7.72
CA ALA A 359 -22.81 -6.43 7.94
C ALA A 359 -23.57 -7.67 7.47
N ARG A 360 -23.07 -8.38 6.46
CA ARG A 360 -23.67 -9.64 5.97
C ARG A 360 -23.47 -10.83 6.91
N GLY A 361 -22.73 -10.65 8.00
CA GLY A 361 -22.48 -11.69 8.97
C GLY A 361 -21.35 -12.66 8.60
N ASP A 362 -20.66 -12.40 7.51
CA ASP A 362 -19.48 -13.17 7.11
C ASP A 362 -18.31 -12.92 8.08
N ARG A 363 -18.40 -11.83 8.86
CA ARG A 363 -17.42 -11.42 9.88
C ARG A 363 -18.09 -10.87 11.11
N ASP A 364 -17.50 -11.10 12.26
CA ASP A 364 -17.97 -10.60 13.57
C ASP A 364 -17.31 -9.27 13.97
N THR A 365 -16.30 -8.80 13.21
CA THR A 365 -15.58 -7.52 13.39
C THR A 365 -15.16 -6.94 12.04
N LEU A 366 -14.93 -5.64 11.98
CA LEU A 366 -14.23 -5.01 10.85
C LEU A 366 -12.84 -5.65 10.66
N PRO A 367 -12.35 -5.81 9.41
CA PRO A 367 -11.08 -6.49 9.17
C PRO A 367 -9.88 -5.65 9.63
N VAL A 368 -8.86 -6.32 10.14
CA VAL A 368 -7.51 -5.75 10.30
C VAL A 368 -6.79 -5.78 8.96
N TRP A 369 -6.87 -6.92 8.30
CA TRP A 369 -6.28 -7.16 7.00
C TRP A 369 -7.25 -7.98 6.15
N ASP A 370 -7.62 -7.44 5.00
CA ASP A 370 -8.57 -8.06 4.07
C ASP A 370 -7.87 -8.57 2.82
N LEU A 371 -8.12 -9.83 2.45
CA LEU A 371 -7.74 -10.42 1.18
C LEU A 371 -8.97 -11.04 0.51
N PHE A 372 -9.39 -10.47 -0.62
CA PHE A 372 -10.52 -10.89 -1.45
C PHE A 372 -11.84 -11.05 -0.68
N GLY A 373 -12.14 -10.08 0.19
CA GLY A 373 -13.32 -10.10 1.04
C GLY A 373 -13.21 -11.05 2.22
N CYS A 374 -12.02 -11.55 2.52
CA CYS A 374 -11.77 -12.52 3.58
C CYS A 374 -10.79 -11.97 4.63
N LYS A 375 -11.09 -12.28 5.91
CA LYS A 375 -10.22 -11.91 7.03
C LYS A 375 -8.99 -12.81 7.04
N SER A 376 -7.80 -12.24 6.81
CA SER A 376 -6.56 -13.01 6.79
C SER A 376 -6.07 -13.43 8.19
N GLY A 377 -6.47 -12.70 9.23
CA GLY A 377 -5.96 -12.90 10.60
C GLY A 377 -4.55 -12.35 10.82
N CYS A 378 -4.04 -11.54 9.88
CA CYS A 378 -2.74 -10.89 9.97
C CYS A 378 -2.84 -9.58 10.74
N MET A 379 -1.78 -9.23 11.46
CA MET A 379 -1.59 -8.00 12.23
C MET A 379 -2.61 -7.74 13.34
N ILE A 380 -2.57 -6.55 13.93
CA ILE A 380 -3.26 -6.17 15.18
C ILE A 380 -4.02 -4.85 15.03
N GLY A 381 -4.66 -4.38 16.10
CA GLY A 381 -5.45 -3.16 16.13
C GLY A 381 -6.82 -3.29 15.48
N ASN A 382 -7.51 -2.18 15.31
CA ASN A 382 -8.73 -2.05 14.53
C ASN A 382 -8.55 -0.94 13.47
N PRO A 383 -7.61 -1.09 12.55
CA PRO A 383 -7.09 -0.01 11.71
C PRO A 383 -8.12 0.62 10.76
N LEU A 384 -9.24 -0.04 10.50
CA LEU A 384 -10.32 0.58 9.73
C LEU A 384 -11.02 1.69 10.53
N ILE A 385 -10.97 1.68 11.87
CA ILE A 385 -11.55 2.75 12.71
C ILE A 385 -10.85 4.09 12.46
N PRO A 386 -9.50 4.20 12.51
CA PRO A 386 -8.79 5.41 12.10
C PRO A 386 -9.08 5.85 10.65
N VAL A 387 -9.20 4.90 9.71
CA VAL A 387 -9.57 5.23 8.32
C VAL A 387 -10.95 5.88 8.25
N ILE A 388 -11.94 5.32 8.96
CA ILE A 388 -13.30 5.89 9.04
C ILE A 388 -13.25 7.29 9.69
N ALA A 389 -12.51 7.45 10.79
CA ALA A 389 -12.36 8.74 11.47
C ALA A 389 -11.75 9.79 10.57
N THR A 390 -10.68 9.44 9.83
CA THR A 390 -10.02 10.32 8.85
C THR A 390 -10.96 10.72 7.72
N ALA A 391 -11.70 9.76 7.15
CA ALA A 391 -12.66 10.01 6.08
C ALA A 391 -13.80 10.93 6.54
N VAL A 392 -14.39 10.66 7.70
CA VAL A 392 -15.47 11.48 8.29
C VAL A 392 -14.98 12.89 8.62
N GLU A 393 -13.77 13.03 9.14
CA GLU A 393 -13.15 14.33 9.42
C GLU A 393 -12.93 15.12 8.14
N ALA A 394 -12.51 14.46 7.07
CA ALA A 394 -12.35 15.07 5.74
C ALA A 394 -13.68 15.39 5.03
N GLY A 395 -14.82 14.99 5.59
CA GLY A 395 -16.14 15.23 4.99
C GLY A 395 -16.58 14.12 4.02
N ILE A 396 -15.88 13.00 3.92
CA ILE A 396 -16.30 11.83 3.15
C ILE A 396 -17.37 11.09 3.94
N THR A 397 -18.63 11.42 3.71
CA THR A 397 -19.79 10.92 4.47
C THR A 397 -20.94 10.43 3.59
N ASN A 398 -20.69 10.27 2.28
CA ASN A 398 -21.67 9.80 1.30
C ASN A 398 -21.85 8.26 1.36
N PHE A 399 -22.10 7.75 2.57
CA PHE A 399 -22.41 6.35 2.90
C PHE A 399 -23.27 6.32 4.19
N ASP A 400 -23.79 5.15 4.57
CA ASP A 400 -24.52 4.99 5.85
C ASP A 400 -23.54 5.10 7.04
N THR A 401 -23.31 6.32 7.48
CA THR A 401 -22.38 6.62 8.59
C THR A 401 -22.84 6.04 9.92
N ARG A 402 -24.14 5.81 10.14
CA ARG A 402 -24.67 5.21 11.35
C ARG A 402 -24.42 3.70 11.38
N LEU A 403 -24.58 3.02 10.25
CA LEU A 403 -24.21 1.61 10.12
C LEU A 403 -22.72 1.44 10.38
N VAL A 404 -21.87 2.22 9.70
CA VAL A 404 -20.41 2.14 9.83
C VAL A 404 -19.95 2.44 11.26
N TYR A 405 -20.51 3.47 11.92
CA TYR A 405 -20.24 3.75 13.33
C TYR A 405 -20.64 2.58 14.25
N ARG A 406 -21.80 1.96 14.02
CA ARG A 406 -22.24 0.78 14.79
C ARG A 406 -21.27 -0.37 14.65
N LEU A 407 -20.86 -0.72 13.42
CA LEU A 407 -19.90 -1.80 13.17
C LEU A 407 -18.52 -1.52 13.80
N ALA A 408 -18.04 -0.27 13.74
CA ALA A 408 -16.83 0.15 14.43
C ALA A 408 -16.93 0.00 15.95
N LYS A 409 -18.04 0.40 16.53
CA LYS A 409 -18.32 0.25 17.96
C LYS A 409 -18.38 -1.22 18.40
N GLU A 410 -19.04 -2.07 17.63
CA GLU A 410 -19.10 -3.52 17.87
C GLU A 410 -17.72 -4.15 17.76
N THR A 411 -16.91 -3.72 16.81
CA THR A 411 -15.52 -4.14 16.65
C THR A 411 -14.68 -3.77 17.86
N SER A 412 -14.71 -2.50 18.31
CA SER A 412 -13.99 -2.04 19.50
C SER A 412 -14.47 -2.75 20.80
N ALA A 413 -15.72 -3.20 20.85
CA ALA A 413 -16.21 -3.98 21.99
C ALA A 413 -15.69 -5.42 22.02
N LYS A 414 -15.48 -6.03 20.85
CA LYS A 414 -14.99 -7.42 20.71
C LYS A 414 -13.47 -7.51 20.67
N ARG A 415 -12.82 -6.47 20.14
CA ARG A 415 -11.38 -6.36 19.98
C ARG A 415 -10.91 -5.03 20.56
N GLY A 416 -10.46 -5.05 21.78
CA GLY A 416 -10.01 -3.89 22.52
C GLY A 416 -9.32 -4.31 23.80
N ASN A 417 -8.80 -3.33 24.54
CA ASN A 417 -8.19 -3.58 25.82
C ASN A 417 -9.17 -4.22 26.81
N ALA A 418 -8.66 -5.15 27.60
CA ALA A 418 -9.43 -5.79 28.65
C ALA A 418 -9.92 -4.77 29.69
N SER A 419 -10.88 -5.17 30.52
CA SER A 419 -11.43 -4.30 31.60
C SER A 419 -10.38 -3.84 32.61
N CYS A 420 -9.20 -4.48 32.65
CA CYS A 420 -8.07 -4.05 33.46
C CYS A 420 -7.30 -2.86 32.86
N GLY A 421 -7.67 -2.38 31.67
CA GLY A 421 -7.12 -1.20 31.04
C GLY A 421 -5.88 -1.45 30.17
N TYR A 422 -5.64 -2.68 29.75
CA TYR A 422 -4.57 -3.07 28.82
C TYR A 422 -4.83 -4.46 28.25
N THR A 423 -4.12 -4.84 27.19
CA THR A 423 -4.08 -6.20 26.66
C THR A 423 -2.96 -6.98 27.33
N PRO A 424 -3.25 -7.99 28.17
CA PRO A 424 -2.22 -8.75 28.89
C PRO A 424 -1.21 -9.39 27.94
N GLY A 425 0.07 -9.12 28.18
CA GLY A 425 1.19 -9.67 27.43
C GLY A 425 1.51 -8.92 26.11
N SER A 426 0.72 -7.88 25.75
CA SER A 426 0.90 -7.17 24.48
C SER A 426 0.89 -5.65 24.65
N LEU A 427 2.09 -5.05 24.56
CA LEU A 427 2.23 -3.60 24.52
C LEU A 427 1.65 -3.05 23.20
N SER A 428 1.98 -3.69 22.07
CA SER A 428 1.52 -3.24 20.76
C SER A 428 0.00 -3.15 20.68
N GLU A 429 -0.74 -4.23 21.03
CA GLU A 429 -2.20 -4.20 21.02
C GLU A 429 -2.77 -3.17 22.00
N THR A 430 -2.14 -3.00 23.18
CA THR A 430 -2.62 -2.00 24.15
C THR A 430 -2.60 -0.61 23.56
N LEU A 431 -1.48 -0.23 22.93
CA LEU A 431 -1.31 1.10 22.36
C LEU A 431 -2.18 1.33 21.13
N GLU A 432 -2.28 0.34 20.23
CA GLU A 432 -3.16 0.40 19.05
C GLU A 432 -4.63 0.58 19.48
N TYR A 433 -5.13 -0.23 20.42
CA TYR A 433 -6.50 -0.10 20.90
C TYR A 433 -6.78 1.23 21.63
N CYS A 434 -5.79 1.83 22.30
CA CYS A 434 -5.94 3.17 22.89
C CYS A 434 -6.15 4.23 21.81
N TYR A 435 -5.40 4.15 20.71
CA TYR A 435 -5.58 5.05 19.58
C TYR A 435 -6.89 4.80 18.85
N ASP A 436 -7.28 3.55 18.63
CA ASP A 436 -8.57 3.18 18.05
C ASP A 436 -9.73 3.74 18.89
N ASP A 437 -9.66 3.65 20.21
CA ASP A 437 -10.66 4.20 21.11
C ASP A 437 -10.71 5.73 21.08
N TRP A 438 -9.57 6.41 20.91
CA TRP A 438 -9.56 7.85 20.64
C TRP A 438 -10.30 8.19 19.33
N CYS A 439 -10.06 7.46 18.25
CA CYS A 439 -10.80 7.61 17.00
C CYS A 439 -12.30 7.34 17.19
N MET A 440 -12.65 6.32 17.99
CA MET A 440 -14.05 6.03 18.33
C MET A 440 -14.71 7.18 19.10
N ALA A 441 -13.99 7.87 19.98
CA ALA A 441 -14.51 9.05 20.67
C ALA A 441 -14.84 10.18 19.65
N ARG A 442 -13.95 10.43 18.66
CA ARG A 442 -14.21 11.41 17.58
C ARG A 442 -15.41 11.04 16.72
N LEU A 443 -15.59 9.76 16.45
CA LEU A 443 -16.79 9.28 15.74
C LEU A 443 -18.03 9.38 16.62
N ALA A 444 -17.94 9.09 17.93
CA ALA A 444 -19.03 9.19 18.87
C ALA A 444 -19.54 10.62 19.09
N GLU A 445 -18.69 11.62 18.98
CA GLU A 445 -19.07 13.04 18.99
C GLU A 445 -20.09 13.39 17.90
N ARG A 446 -20.02 12.69 16.76
CA ARG A 446 -20.89 12.95 15.61
C ARG A 446 -22.11 12.00 15.55
N TYR A 447 -21.94 10.74 15.94
CA TYR A 447 -22.93 9.67 15.70
C TYR A 447 -23.36 8.93 16.95
N GLY A 448 -22.71 9.14 18.09
CA GLY A 448 -22.94 8.46 19.35
C GLY A 448 -23.62 9.33 20.39
N THR A 449 -23.40 8.96 21.65
CA THR A 449 -23.91 9.63 22.85
C THR A 449 -22.77 10.23 23.66
N ALA A 450 -23.04 11.22 24.52
CA ALA A 450 -22.05 11.79 25.43
C ALA A 450 -21.41 10.73 26.35
N ALA A 451 -22.18 9.70 26.76
CA ALA A 451 -21.64 8.60 27.53
C ALA A 451 -20.67 7.71 26.74
N GLU A 452 -20.90 7.52 25.45
CA GLU A 452 -19.95 6.82 24.57
C GLU A 452 -18.67 7.62 24.36
N VAL A 453 -18.78 8.93 24.12
CA VAL A 453 -17.62 9.82 24.05
C VAL A 453 -16.76 9.70 25.31
N ALA A 454 -17.35 9.92 26.49
CA ALA A 454 -16.64 9.85 27.77
C ALA A 454 -15.98 8.49 28.01
N ARG A 455 -16.66 7.40 27.62
CA ARG A 455 -16.13 6.04 27.75
C ARG A 455 -14.92 5.81 26.83
N PHE A 456 -14.99 6.22 25.58
CA PHE A 456 -13.91 6.02 24.62
C PHE A 456 -12.73 6.93 24.93
N ASP A 457 -12.96 8.20 25.34
CA ASP A 457 -11.88 9.10 25.80
C ASP A 457 -11.14 8.51 27.02
N ALA A 458 -11.88 7.95 27.99
CA ALA A 458 -11.27 7.29 29.16
C ALA A 458 -10.40 6.08 28.74
N ARG A 459 -10.87 5.26 27.78
CA ARG A 459 -10.14 4.09 27.30
C ARG A 459 -8.90 4.49 26.46
N ALA A 460 -8.98 5.57 25.72
CA ALA A 460 -7.85 6.12 24.97
C ALA A 460 -6.66 6.46 25.88
N MET A 461 -6.94 6.82 27.13
CA MET A 461 -5.89 7.14 28.13
C MET A 461 -5.26 5.91 28.80
N TRP A 462 -5.73 4.71 28.52
CA TRP A 462 -5.23 3.49 29.17
C TRP A 462 -3.79 3.12 28.78
N TYR A 463 -3.21 3.72 27.75
CA TYR A 463 -1.78 3.59 27.44
C TYR A 463 -0.90 3.93 28.66
N THR A 464 -1.36 4.82 29.56
CA THR A 464 -0.65 5.20 30.79
C THR A 464 -0.43 4.02 31.73
N ASN A 465 -1.29 2.98 31.67
CA ASN A 465 -1.13 1.75 32.45
C ASN A 465 0.11 0.95 32.06
N CYS A 466 0.67 1.19 30.86
CA CYS A 466 1.88 0.54 30.38
C CYS A 466 3.16 1.32 30.71
N TRP A 467 3.06 2.51 31.30
CA TRP A 467 4.24 3.25 31.73
C TRP A 467 4.80 2.65 33.02
N ASP A 468 6.07 2.23 32.98
CA ASP A 468 6.80 1.70 34.15
C ASP A 468 7.89 2.68 34.58
N GLU A 469 7.65 3.38 35.70
CA GLU A 469 8.58 4.37 36.25
C GLU A 469 9.94 3.76 36.59
N SER A 470 9.99 2.48 36.94
CA SER A 470 11.24 1.82 37.36
C SER A 470 12.25 1.67 36.23
N VAL A 471 11.76 1.61 34.98
CA VAL A 471 12.58 1.55 33.76
C VAL A 471 12.49 2.84 32.94
N GLY A 472 11.57 3.74 33.29
CA GLY A 472 11.33 5.02 32.60
C GLY A 472 10.84 4.86 31.18
N TRP A 473 10.06 3.78 30.88
CA TRP A 473 9.58 3.48 29.55
C TRP A 473 8.32 2.63 29.55
N MET A 474 7.66 2.52 28.37
CA MET A 474 6.52 1.65 28.16
C MET A 474 6.92 0.16 28.25
N ARG A 475 6.11 -0.63 28.95
CA ARG A 475 6.33 -2.06 29.20
C ARG A 475 5.02 -2.83 29.20
N SER A 476 5.02 -4.06 28.72
CA SER A 476 3.85 -4.93 28.72
C SER A 476 3.49 -5.37 30.13
N ARG A 477 2.19 -5.38 30.43
CA ARG A 477 1.65 -5.97 31.67
C ARG A 477 1.16 -7.39 31.44
N VAL A 478 1.24 -8.21 32.47
CA VAL A 478 0.64 -9.56 32.51
C VAL A 478 -0.74 -9.53 33.18
N LYS A 479 -1.50 -10.62 33.05
CA LYS A 479 -2.92 -10.69 33.43
C LYS A 479 -3.20 -10.34 34.90
N ASP A 480 -2.28 -10.62 35.79
CA ASP A 480 -2.39 -10.37 37.24
C ASP A 480 -2.00 -8.93 37.65
N GLY A 481 -1.74 -8.05 36.69
CA GLY A 481 -1.32 -6.66 36.93
C GLY A 481 0.18 -6.47 37.08
N GLY A 482 0.98 -7.52 37.08
CA GLY A 482 2.43 -7.45 37.09
C GLY A 482 3.01 -7.01 35.73
N TRP A 483 4.33 -6.97 35.66
CA TRP A 483 5.06 -6.61 34.47
C TRP A 483 5.66 -7.85 33.76
N LEU A 484 5.61 -7.88 32.43
CA LEU A 484 6.37 -8.83 31.66
C LEU A 484 7.88 -8.66 31.97
N PRO A 485 8.71 -9.73 32.03
CA PRO A 485 10.15 -9.62 32.30
C PRO A 485 10.84 -8.60 31.37
N TRP A 486 11.55 -7.65 31.96
CA TRP A 486 12.28 -6.63 31.20
C TRP A 486 13.64 -7.12 30.74
N LYS A 487 13.90 -7.07 29.43
CA LYS A 487 15.17 -7.47 28.81
C LYS A 487 15.97 -6.29 28.25
N GLY A 488 15.46 -5.06 28.44
CA GLY A 488 15.98 -3.86 27.82
C GLY A 488 15.09 -3.34 26.69
N ARG A 489 15.08 -2.02 26.48
CA ARG A 489 14.14 -1.37 25.56
C ARG A 489 14.37 -1.68 24.08
N THR A 490 15.60 -2.04 23.68
CA THR A 490 16.00 -2.37 22.30
C THR A 490 15.92 -3.87 21.98
N VAL A 491 15.52 -4.71 22.94
CA VAL A 491 15.39 -6.16 22.69
C VAL A 491 14.00 -6.46 22.13
N HIS A 492 13.93 -7.06 20.95
CA HIS A 492 12.70 -7.42 20.26
C HIS A 492 11.78 -8.34 21.06
N GLY A 493 10.51 -8.31 20.74
CA GLY A 493 9.46 -9.04 21.44
C GLY A 493 8.99 -8.28 22.69
N GLN A 494 8.88 -8.98 23.86
CA GLN A 494 8.39 -8.38 25.10
C GLN A 494 6.96 -7.82 24.98
N GLY A 495 6.13 -8.45 24.12
CA GLY A 495 4.77 -8.00 23.83
C GLY A 495 4.68 -6.94 22.72
N CYS A 496 5.77 -6.72 21.99
CA CYS A 496 5.83 -5.87 20.81
C CYS A 496 5.81 -6.72 19.54
N VAL A 497 4.90 -6.42 18.62
CA VAL A 497 4.80 -7.09 17.32
C VAL A 497 5.84 -6.49 16.39
N GLU A 498 6.69 -7.34 15.81
CA GLU A 498 7.77 -6.98 14.87
C GLU A 498 8.70 -5.86 15.33
N SER A 499 8.70 -5.55 16.62
CA SER A 499 9.40 -4.40 17.18
C SER A 499 9.94 -4.69 18.58
N ASN A 500 10.52 -3.69 19.18
CA ASN A 500 10.96 -3.66 20.57
C ASN A 500 10.21 -2.57 21.36
N PRO A 501 10.28 -2.56 22.70
CA PRO A 501 9.63 -1.52 23.50
C PRO A 501 10.06 -0.10 23.14
N TYR A 502 11.30 0.12 22.66
CA TYR A 502 11.79 1.43 22.29
C TYR A 502 11.11 1.99 21.04
N GLN A 503 10.80 1.14 20.07
CA GLN A 503 10.06 1.49 18.87
C GLN A 503 8.57 1.65 19.17
N GLN A 504 7.98 0.64 19.79
CA GLN A 504 6.55 0.61 20.07
C GLN A 504 6.09 1.66 21.08
N GLY A 505 6.90 1.96 22.09
CA GLY A 505 6.52 2.86 23.18
C GLY A 505 6.26 4.31 22.77
N TRP A 506 6.64 4.71 21.56
CA TRP A 506 6.28 6.00 20.99
C TRP A 506 4.85 6.06 20.49
N PHE A 507 4.16 4.92 20.25
CA PHE A 507 2.87 4.88 19.58
C PHE A 507 1.72 5.40 20.47
N VAL A 508 1.74 6.70 20.72
CA VAL A 508 0.67 7.47 21.40
C VAL A 508 0.37 8.73 20.56
N PRO A 509 -0.02 8.59 19.27
CA PRO A 509 -0.18 9.75 18.39
C PRO A 509 -1.30 10.68 18.83
N HIS A 510 -2.31 10.17 19.53
CA HIS A 510 -3.50 10.88 19.99
C HIS A 510 -3.26 11.74 21.28
N ASP A 511 -2.23 11.44 22.06
CA ASP A 511 -1.89 12.20 23.28
C ASP A 511 -0.37 12.32 23.48
N VAL A 512 0.32 12.90 22.48
CA VAL A 512 1.78 13.13 22.58
C VAL A 512 2.13 14.00 23.78
N GLU A 513 1.30 14.98 24.13
CA GLU A 513 1.52 15.83 25.33
C GLU A 513 1.40 15.01 26.64
N GLY A 514 0.55 13.98 26.65
CA GLY A 514 0.48 13.01 27.76
C GLY A 514 1.77 12.20 27.89
N LEU A 515 2.30 11.71 26.76
CA LEU A 515 3.59 11.03 26.74
C LEU A 515 4.73 11.95 27.20
N VAL A 516 4.74 13.22 26.77
CA VAL A 516 5.69 14.24 27.24
C VAL A 516 5.65 14.38 28.78
N ARG A 517 4.44 14.40 29.38
CA ARG A 517 4.28 14.44 30.83
C ARG A 517 4.81 13.19 31.50
N LEU A 518 4.51 11.99 31.00
CA LEU A 518 5.01 10.71 31.53
C LEU A 518 6.54 10.65 31.52
N MET A 519 7.17 11.16 30.46
CA MET A 519 8.63 11.24 30.37
C MET A 519 9.28 12.28 31.28
N GLY A 520 8.50 13.07 32.01
CA GLY A 520 9.01 14.09 32.92
C GLY A 520 9.30 15.43 32.26
N GLY A 521 8.62 15.71 31.12
CA GLY A 521 8.62 17.01 30.48
C GLY A 521 9.33 17.07 29.13
N ARG A 522 9.14 18.19 28.47
CA ARG A 522 9.54 18.42 27.07
C ARG A 522 11.05 18.26 26.81
N GLY A 523 11.88 18.68 27.78
CA GLY A 523 13.34 18.53 27.65
C GLY A 523 13.79 17.07 27.63
N ARG A 524 13.24 16.20 28.48
CA ARG A 524 13.53 14.75 28.46
C ARG A 524 12.98 14.09 27.19
N PHE A 525 11.76 14.43 26.83
CA PHE A 525 11.15 13.94 25.59
C PHE A 525 12.01 14.30 24.37
N THR A 526 12.51 15.55 24.29
CA THR A 526 13.39 15.98 23.21
C THR A 526 14.70 15.19 23.18
N ALA A 527 15.35 15.06 24.35
CA ALA A 527 16.61 14.31 24.44
C ALA A 527 16.44 12.83 24.07
N GLU A 528 15.34 12.22 24.45
CA GLU A 528 15.03 10.82 24.13
C GLU A 528 14.78 10.62 22.64
N LEU A 529 14.02 11.51 21.99
CA LEU A 529 13.84 11.48 20.54
C LEU A 529 15.17 11.67 19.79
N GLU A 530 15.99 12.63 20.21
CA GLU A 530 17.31 12.84 19.60
C GLU A 530 18.20 11.61 19.75
N ALA A 531 18.19 10.93 20.92
CA ALA A 531 18.95 9.70 21.14
C ALA A 531 18.43 8.55 20.26
N PHE A 532 17.11 8.41 20.12
CA PHE A 532 16.48 7.42 19.26
C PHE A 532 16.92 7.57 17.81
N PHE A 533 16.87 8.78 17.27
CA PHE A 533 17.31 9.03 15.90
C PHE A 533 18.84 9.02 15.73
N ALA A 534 19.61 9.35 16.76
CA ALA A 534 21.07 9.27 16.70
C ALA A 534 21.60 7.84 16.61
N GLY A 535 20.86 6.86 17.16
CA GLY A 535 21.18 5.44 17.06
C GLY A 535 20.80 4.81 15.72
N THR A 536 20.04 5.52 14.88
CA THR A 536 19.53 5.00 13.59
C THR A 536 20.63 4.93 12.55
N PRO A 537 20.80 3.80 11.82
CA PRO A 537 21.72 3.70 10.70
C PRO A 537 21.41 4.70 9.59
N ALA A 538 22.44 5.14 8.86
CA ALA A 538 22.30 6.16 7.82
C ALA A 538 21.48 5.69 6.60
N ASP A 539 21.43 4.40 6.36
CA ASP A 539 20.68 3.74 5.29
C ASP A 539 19.23 3.41 5.66
N PHE A 540 18.84 3.63 6.91
CA PHE A 540 17.51 3.34 7.45
C PHE A 540 17.04 1.90 7.30
N HIS A 541 17.92 0.94 7.05
CA HIS A 541 17.56 -0.47 7.05
C HIS A 541 17.10 -0.94 8.43
N TRP A 542 16.59 -2.17 8.51
CA TRP A 542 16.05 -2.76 9.73
C TRP A 542 17.02 -2.66 10.91
N ASN A 543 16.57 -2.06 12.00
CA ASN A 543 17.40 -1.75 13.18
C ASN A 543 16.57 -1.63 14.46
N ASP A 544 17.23 -1.47 15.62
CA ASP A 544 16.60 -1.42 16.94
C ASP A 544 16.17 -0.01 17.40
N PHE A 545 16.47 1.03 16.61
CA PHE A 545 16.12 2.42 16.85
C PHE A 545 15.00 2.86 15.88
N TYR A 546 15.06 4.06 15.31
CA TYR A 546 14.09 4.44 14.31
C TYR A 546 14.14 3.48 13.10
N ASN A 547 13.13 2.65 13.00
CA ASN A 547 13.06 1.57 12.02
C ASN A 547 12.05 1.93 10.92
N HIS A 548 12.51 2.64 9.89
CA HIS A 548 11.63 3.07 8.79
C HIS A 548 11.01 1.90 8.02
N PRO A 549 11.66 0.73 7.86
CA PRO A 549 11.05 -0.48 7.31
C PRO A 549 9.81 -1.02 8.03
N ASN A 550 9.47 -0.48 9.21
CA ASN A 550 8.32 -0.96 10.00
C ASN A 550 7.38 0.20 10.37
N GLU A 551 6.15 0.09 10.00
CA GLU A 551 5.12 1.14 9.99
C GLU A 551 4.83 1.79 11.35
N PRO A 552 4.90 1.10 12.51
CA PRO A 552 4.75 1.76 13.81
C PRO A 552 5.73 2.92 14.05
N CYS A 553 6.83 2.98 13.28
CA CYS A 553 7.80 4.08 13.37
C CYS A 553 7.45 5.29 12.48
N HIS A 554 6.57 5.15 11.50
CA HIS A 554 6.34 6.15 10.45
C HIS A 554 5.88 7.53 10.96
N PHE A 555 5.20 7.61 12.09
CA PHE A 555 4.75 8.87 12.68
C PHE A 555 5.82 9.53 13.57
N ILE A 556 6.85 8.78 14.05
CA ILE A 556 7.80 9.27 15.06
C ILE A 556 8.58 10.52 14.62
N PRO A 557 9.00 10.70 13.35
CA PRO A 557 9.68 11.94 12.93
C PRO A 557 8.86 13.20 13.20
N TYR A 558 7.53 13.10 13.15
CA TYR A 558 6.62 14.25 13.35
C TYR A 558 6.41 14.58 14.84
N MET A 559 6.75 13.66 15.74
CA MET A 559 6.69 13.92 17.18
C MET A 559 7.64 15.04 17.61
N PHE A 560 8.68 15.33 16.84
CA PHE A 560 9.51 16.51 17.10
C PHE A 560 8.71 17.83 17.10
N ALA A 561 7.53 17.89 16.45
CA ALA A 561 6.66 19.06 16.53
C ALA A 561 6.21 19.40 17.96
N PHE A 562 6.24 18.43 18.88
CA PHE A 562 5.90 18.56 20.29
C PHE A 562 7.14 18.76 21.20
N SER A 563 8.34 18.78 20.64
CA SER A 563 9.62 18.89 21.34
C SER A 563 10.04 20.36 21.53
N GLU A 564 11.14 20.58 22.24
CA GLU A 564 11.82 21.89 22.30
C GLU A 564 12.47 22.28 20.97
N LYS A 565 12.62 21.32 20.04
CA LYS A 565 13.29 21.50 18.76
C LYS A 565 12.37 21.11 17.59
N PRO A 566 11.21 21.79 17.39
CA PRO A 566 10.22 21.37 16.39
C PRO A 566 10.76 21.36 14.96
N TRP A 567 11.81 22.11 14.66
CA TRP A 567 12.47 22.09 13.34
C TRP A 567 13.17 20.76 13.01
N LEU A 568 13.36 19.87 13.99
CA LEU A 568 13.92 18.55 13.74
C LEU A 568 12.98 17.65 12.94
N VAL A 569 11.68 17.96 12.86
CA VAL A 569 10.76 17.36 11.89
C VAL A 569 11.35 17.48 10.49
N GLN A 570 11.72 18.71 10.08
CA GLN A 570 12.21 18.97 8.72
C GLN A 570 13.55 18.29 8.44
N LYS A 571 14.46 18.32 9.43
CA LYS A 571 15.76 17.66 9.33
C LYS A 571 15.62 16.16 9.11
N TRP A 572 14.83 15.49 9.96
CA TRP A 572 14.74 14.04 9.93
C TRP A 572 13.91 13.53 8.76
N THR A 573 12.80 14.18 8.42
CA THR A 573 12.04 13.81 7.21
C THR A 573 12.90 13.92 5.95
N ARG A 574 13.71 14.99 5.78
CA ARG A 574 14.64 15.11 4.66
C ARG A 574 15.71 14.01 4.64
N ARG A 575 16.26 13.66 5.78
CA ARG A 575 17.24 12.57 5.87
C ARG A 575 16.63 11.22 5.50
N ILE A 576 15.40 10.94 5.96
CA ILE A 576 14.67 9.71 5.59
C ILE A 576 14.36 9.70 4.09
N LEU A 577 13.81 10.79 3.55
CA LEU A 577 13.52 10.91 2.11
C LEU A 577 14.74 10.64 1.24
N SER A 578 15.92 11.05 1.67
CA SER A 578 17.16 10.87 0.90
C SER A 578 17.88 9.53 1.14
N GLY A 579 17.71 8.92 2.32
CA GLY A 579 18.44 7.72 2.74
C GLY A 579 17.66 6.41 2.60
N ALA A 580 16.32 6.46 2.82
CA ALA A 580 15.47 5.28 2.80
C ALA A 580 14.89 4.96 1.41
N TYR A 581 14.99 5.89 0.45
CA TYR A 581 14.38 5.78 -0.89
C TYR A 581 15.38 6.02 -2.02
N GLY A 582 15.22 5.28 -3.12
CA GLY A 582 16.08 5.34 -4.28
C GLY A 582 15.35 5.03 -5.60
N THR A 583 16.07 5.04 -6.71
CA THR A 583 15.55 4.79 -8.07
C THR A 583 15.86 3.38 -8.59
N GLY A 584 16.55 2.55 -7.85
CA GLY A 584 16.92 1.22 -8.30
C GLY A 584 16.09 0.11 -7.67
N VAL A 585 16.37 -1.11 -8.05
CA VAL A 585 15.70 -2.32 -7.52
C VAL A 585 15.80 -2.47 -5.99
N ARG A 586 16.74 -1.77 -5.36
CA ARG A 586 16.88 -1.60 -3.90
C ARG A 586 16.36 -0.25 -3.41
N GLY A 587 15.49 0.40 -4.17
CA GLY A 587 15.03 1.76 -3.90
C GLY A 587 14.06 1.91 -2.74
N LEU A 588 13.75 0.84 -2.01
CA LEU A 588 12.97 0.84 -0.78
C LEU A 588 13.76 0.14 0.32
N CYS A 589 13.80 0.70 1.51
CA CYS A 589 14.53 0.16 2.65
C CYS A 589 13.77 -0.95 3.40
N GLY A 590 12.50 -1.15 3.10
CA GLY A 590 11.61 -2.14 3.70
C GLY A 590 10.47 -2.53 2.76
N ASN A 591 9.56 -3.35 3.25
CA ASN A 591 8.36 -3.74 2.53
C ASN A 591 7.59 -2.50 2.04
N GLU A 592 7.05 -2.56 0.83
CA GLU A 592 6.19 -1.50 0.30
C GLU A 592 4.84 -1.42 1.04
N ASP A 593 4.35 -2.56 1.48
CA ASP A 593 3.12 -2.77 2.25
C ASP A 593 1.91 -2.05 1.64
N CYS A 594 1.62 -2.45 0.40
CA CYS A 594 0.43 -2.05 -0.37
C CYS A 594 0.29 -0.54 -0.58
N GLY A 595 1.40 0.20 -0.61
CA GLY A 595 1.40 1.64 -0.85
C GLY A 595 1.79 2.50 0.36
N GLN A 596 1.86 1.93 1.55
CA GLN A 596 2.13 2.70 2.77
C GLN A 596 3.52 3.35 2.77
N MET A 597 4.57 2.60 2.43
CA MET A 597 5.95 3.11 2.38
C MET A 597 6.06 4.27 1.38
N SER A 598 5.51 4.09 0.19
CA SER A 598 5.50 5.10 -0.88
C SER A 598 4.63 6.31 -0.52
N ALA A 599 3.47 6.12 0.08
CA ALA A 599 2.60 7.23 0.49
C ALA A 599 3.26 8.11 1.56
N TRP A 600 4.03 7.51 2.48
CA TRP A 600 4.84 8.27 3.44
C TRP A 600 5.84 9.19 2.73
N TYR A 601 6.52 8.65 1.69
CA TYR A 601 7.43 9.47 0.86
C TYR A 601 6.68 10.62 0.19
N VAL A 602 5.56 10.35 -0.48
CA VAL A 602 4.77 11.36 -1.21
C VAL A 602 4.37 12.50 -0.29
N LEU A 603 3.74 12.20 0.85
CA LEU A 603 3.26 13.21 1.79
C LEU A 603 4.42 14.02 2.39
N SER A 604 5.49 13.36 2.82
CA SER A 604 6.65 14.05 3.37
C SER A 604 7.35 14.93 2.33
N ALA A 605 7.43 14.49 1.07
CA ALA A 605 8.08 15.20 -0.02
C ALA A 605 7.32 16.45 -0.47
N ILE A 606 5.98 16.46 -0.35
CA ILE A 606 5.18 17.63 -0.70
C ILE A 606 5.10 18.68 0.42
N GLY A 607 5.53 18.32 1.64
CA GLY A 607 5.64 19.28 2.73
C GLY A 607 4.58 19.18 3.83
N ILE A 608 3.73 18.16 3.82
CA ILE A 608 2.71 17.89 4.85
C ILE A 608 2.59 16.40 5.15
N HIS A 609 2.34 16.05 6.40
CA HIS A 609 2.07 14.66 6.80
C HIS A 609 1.20 14.61 8.07
N PRO A 610 0.23 13.69 8.18
CA PRO A 610 -0.52 13.51 9.42
C PRO A 610 0.33 12.81 10.47
N ASN A 611 0.31 13.31 11.72
CA ASN A 611 0.90 12.59 12.86
C ASN A 611 -0.11 11.63 13.51
N CYS A 612 -1.37 12.02 13.50
CA CYS A 612 -2.48 11.30 14.11
C CYS A 612 -3.67 11.30 13.14
N PRO A 613 -3.75 10.34 12.20
CA PRO A 613 -4.90 10.25 11.30
C PRO A 613 -6.23 10.29 12.08
N GLY A 614 -7.17 11.09 11.60
CA GLY A 614 -8.44 11.35 12.29
C GLY A 614 -8.47 12.59 13.17
N ASP A 615 -7.33 13.25 13.46
CA ASP A 615 -7.29 14.53 14.18
C ASP A 615 -7.44 15.76 13.26
N GLY A 616 -7.40 15.54 11.96
CA GLY A 616 -7.51 16.58 10.96
C GLY A 616 -6.30 17.50 10.82
N ARG A 617 -5.16 17.18 11.43
CA ARG A 617 -3.93 18.00 11.38
C ARG A 617 -2.88 17.38 10.47
N TRP A 618 -2.26 18.23 9.65
CA TRP A 618 -1.18 17.88 8.73
C TRP A 618 0.05 18.72 9.08
N TYR A 619 1.04 18.08 9.69
CA TYR A 619 2.25 18.73 10.15
C TYR A 619 3.16 19.10 8.99
N LEU A 620 3.80 20.28 9.09
CA LEU A 620 4.68 20.82 8.05
C LEU A 620 6.01 20.10 8.05
N THR A 621 6.39 19.56 6.90
CA THR A 621 7.73 19.02 6.64
C THR A 621 8.52 19.96 5.72
N ALA A 622 9.79 19.64 5.45
CA ALA A 622 10.58 20.39 4.50
C ALA A 622 10.34 19.81 3.08
N PRO A 623 9.59 20.50 2.19
CA PRO A 623 9.29 19.98 0.86
C PRO A 623 10.55 19.73 0.03
N LEU A 624 10.47 18.78 -0.92
CA LEU A 624 11.50 18.57 -1.92
C LEU A 624 11.28 19.47 -3.16
N PHE A 625 10.05 19.94 -3.36
CA PHE A 625 9.63 20.64 -4.56
C PHE A 625 9.36 22.13 -4.28
N ARG A 626 9.61 22.98 -5.27
CA ARG A 626 9.32 24.44 -5.18
C ARG A 626 7.83 24.70 -5.19
N GLU A 627 7.08 23.90 -5.92
CA GLU A 627 5.63 23.98 -5.95
C GLU A 627 5.03 22.58 -6.09
N THR A 628 3.97 22.34 -5.33
CA THR A 628 3.10 21.17 -5.45
C THR A 628 1.66 21.64 -5.58
N VAL A 629 0.91 21.08 -6.53
CA VAL A 629 -0.52 21.37 -6.70
C VAL A 629 -1.30 20.06 -6.54
N LEU A 630 -2.16 20.01 -5.52
CA LEU A 630 -3.15 18.95 -5.32
C LEU A 630 -4.43 19.36 -6.04
N ARG A 631 -4.97 18.47 -6.89
CA ARG A 631 -6.30 18.63 -7.52
C ARG A 631 -7.31 17.89 -6.67
N LEU A 632 -8.24 18.64 -6.13
CA LEU A 632 -9.28 18.14 -5.23
C LEU A 632 -10.51 17.72 -6.03
N ASP A 633 -11.11 16.59 -5.66
CA ASP A 633 -12.33 16.12 -6.30
C ASP A 633 -13.53 16.98 -5.87
N PRO A 634 -14.16 17.71 -6.81
CA PRO A 634 -15.29 18.60 -6.49
C PRO A 634 -16.58 17.86 -6.11
N SER A 635 -16.63 16.53 -6.28
CA SER A 635 -17.75 15.71 -5.80
C SER A 635 -17.68 15.45 -4.29
N PHE A 636 -16.51 15.65 -3.69
CA PHE A 636 -16.27 15.47 -2.27
C PHE A 636 -15.89 16.76 -1.55
N TYR A 637 -15.17 17.66 -2.22
CA TYR A 637 -14.57 18.83 -1.59
C TYR A 637 -15.03 20.15 -2.20
N PRO A 638 -15.17 21.22 -1.39
CA PRO A 638 -15.56 22.54 -1.90
C PRO A 638 -14.45 23.21 -2.73
N GLY A 639 -13.18 22.90 -2.41
CA GLY A 639 -12.03 23.43 -3.15
C GLY A 639 -11.76 22.70 -4.46
N ARG A 640 -11.01 23.33 -5.35
CA ARG A 640 -10.57 22.74 -6.62
C ARG A 640 -9.10 22.35 -6.61
N THR A 641 -8.28 23.18 -5.97
CA THR A 641 -6.84 22.97 -5.88
C THR A 641 -6.32 23.47 -4.54
N PHE A 642 -5.33 22.75 -4.01
CA PHE A 642 -4.52 23.25 -2.91
C PHE A 642 -3.06 23.28 -3.36
N THR A 643 -2.42 24.45 -3.26
CA THR A 643 -1.06 24.67 -3.73
C THR A 643 -0.11 24.83 -2.55
N ILE A 644 0.99 24.08 -2.54
CA ILE A 644 2.10 24.26 -1.58
C ILE A 644 3.26 24.88 -2.35
N ARG A 645 3.68 26.09 -1.96
CA ARG A 645 4.84 26.78 -2.52
C ARG A 645 5.95 26.87 -1.48
N ALA A 646 7.13 26.46 -1.86
CA ALA A 646 8.28 26.47 -0.96
C ALA A 646 9.44 27.29 -1.56
N ILE A 647 9.91 28.25 -0.80
CA ILE A 647 10.98 29.17 -1.19
C ILE A 647 12.26 28.75 -0.47
N GLY A 648 13.37 28.59 -1.24
CA GLY A 648 14.66 28.21 -0.66
C GLY A 648 14.80 26.72 -0.33
N VAL A 649 14.02 25.85 -0.95
CA VAL A 649 14.05 24.39 -0.70
C VAL A 649 15.30 23.68 -1.21
N ASP A 650 16.03 24.30 -2.14
CA ASP A 650 17.25 23.74 -2.73
C ASP A 650 18.44 23.72 -1.72
N ALA A 651 18.29 24.36 -0.56
CA ALA A 651 19.32 24.35 0.49
C ALA A 651 19.39 22.97 1.15
N PRO A 652 20.61 22.43 1.41
CA PRO A 652 20.79 21.12 2.04
C PRO A 652 20.08 20.99 3.41
N GLU A 653 20.04 22.09 4.17
CA GLU A 653 19.34 22.20 5.45
C GLU A 653 18.12 23.11 5.30
N CYS A 654 17.11 22.64 4.56
CA CYS A 654 15.83 23.34 4.48
C CYS A 654 15.14 23.32 5.83
N ARG A 655 14.97 24.52 6.42
CA ARG A 655 14.22 24.73 7.66
C ARG A 655 13.17 25.80 7.42
N ILE A 656 11.90 25.47 7.66
CA ILE A 656 10.80 26.43 7.55
C ILE A 656 11.00 27.53 8.60
N ARG A 657 11.11 28.77 8.16
CA ARG A 657 11.29 29.96 8.99
C ARG A 657 9.98 30.71 9.17
N LYS A 658 9.19 30.77 8.11
CA LYS A 658 7.87 31.42 8.08
C LYS A 658 6.93 30.60 7.20
N ALA A 659 5.66 30.66 7.52
CA ALA A 659 4.61 30.05 6.72
C ALA A 659 3.43 31.01 6.58
N TRP A 660 2.72 30.92 5.48
CA TRP A 660 1.48 31.67 5.23
C TRP A 660 0.45 30.73 4.60
N LEU A 661 -0.78 30.86 5.06
CA LEU A 661 -1.92 30.18 4.45
C LEU A 661 -2.86 31.23 3.87
N ASN A 662 -3.10 31.18 2.58
CA ASN A 662 -3.95 32.13 1.84
C ASN A 662 -3.53 33.61 2.07
N GLY A 663 -2.22 33.85 2.14
CA GLY A 663 -1.63 35.17 2.38
C GLY A 663 -1.59 35.62 3.84
N MET A 664 -2.22 34.90 4.75
CA MET A 664 -2.18 35.18 6.20
C MET A 664 -1.03 34.44 6.88
N PRO A 665 -0.27 35.08 7.78
CA PRO A 665 0.76 34.39 8.55
C PRO A 665 0.20 33.18 9.28
N LEU A 666 0.95 32.05 9.24
CA LEU A 666 0.63 30.82 9.93
C LEU A 666 1.58 30.68 11.12
N ASP A 667 1.05 30.76 12.33
CA ASP A 667 1.81 30.73 13.60
C ASP A 667 1.94 29.31 14.22
N ARG A 668 1.47 28.30 13.50
CA ARG A 668 1.49 26.89 13.87
C ARG A 668 2.24 26.04 12.84
N SER A 669 2.69 24.85 13.26
CA SER A 669 3.46 23.92 12.45
C SER A 669 2.60 22.90 11.68
N TRP A 670 1.31 23.19 11.47
CA TRP A 670 0.36 22.30 10.80
C TRP A 670 -0.74 23.08 10.08
N VAL A 671 -1.38 22.44 9.13
CA VAL A 671 -2.64 22.88 8.48
C VAL A 671 -3.72 21.82 8.74
N THR A 672 -4.99 22.19 8.60
CA THR A 672 -6.11 21.27 8.79
C THR A 672 -6.56 20.63 7.48
N THR A 673 -7.17 19.45 7.54
CA THR A 673 -7.84 18.81 6.40
C THR A 673 -8.84 19.77 5.76
N ARG A 674 -9.63 20.51 6.57
CA ARG A 674 -10.61 21.48 6.08
C ARG A 674 -9.95 22.60 5.29
N GLU A 675 -8.80 23.12 5.75
CA GLU A 675 -8.06 24.16 5.01
C GLU A 675 -7.53 23.64 3.69
N ILE A 676 -7.02 22.41 3.66
CA ILE A 676 -6.57 21.76 2.41
C ILE A 676 -7.76 21.57 1.47
N THR A 677 -8.84 20.95 1.93
CA THR A 677 -9.99 20.57 1.10
C THR A 677 -10.84 21.77 0.68
N SER A 678 -10.72 22.93 1.35
CA SER A 678 -11.30 24.19 0.93
C SER A 678 -10.53 24.83 -0.24
N GLY A 679 -9.35 24.34 -0.55
CA GLY A 679 -8.46 24.93 -1.56
C GLY A 679 -7.69 26.14 -1.05
N GLY A 680 -6.73 26.60 -1.85
CA GLY A 680 -5.93 27.76 -1.48
C GLY A 680 -4.43 27.54 -1.67
N THR A 681 -3.62 28.34 -0.97
CA THR A 681 -2.16 28.31 -1.11
C THR A 681 -1.48 28.35 0.27
N LEU A 682 -0.65 27.37 0.54
CA LEU A 682 0.32 27.32 1.63
C LEU A 682 1.68 27.74 1.10
N VAL A 683 2.28 28.78 1.68
CA VAL A 683 3.63 29.24 1.34
C VAL A 683 4.56 28.95 2.51
N LEU A 684 5.68 28.27 2.22
CA LEU A 684 6.71 27.90 3.18
C LEU A 684 8.03 28.60 2.82
N ASP A 685 8.57 29.42 3.68
CA ASP A 685 9.87 30.07 3.50
C ASP A 685 10.96 29.32 4.26
N CYS A 686 11.83 28.67 3.50
CA CYS A 686 12.94 27.87 4.01
C CYS A 686 14.31 28.58 3.84
N ARG A 687 14.35 29.85 3.43
CA ARG A 687 15.61 30.57 3.23
C ARG A 687 16.36 30.71 4.55
N SER A 688 17.69 30.54 4.52
CA SER A 688 18.55 30.95 5.62
C SER A 688 18.51 32.48 5.75
N GLU A 689 18.43 33.00 6.98
CA GLU A 689 18.72 34.41 7.20
C GLU A 689 20.16 34.64 6.71
N THR A 690 20.31 35.35 5.61
CA THR A 690 21.61 35.91 5.23
C THR A 690 21.92 36.93 6.34
N ILE A 691 22.87 36.60 7.20
CA ILE A 691 23.51 37.61 8.04
C ILE A 691 24.10 38.59 7.03
N GLN A 692 23.42 39.73 6.78
CA GLN A 692 24.08 40.89 6.22
C GLN A 692 25.13 41.24 7.25
N ALA A 693 26.39 40.82 7.01
CA ALA A 693 27.53 41.41 7.63
C ALA A 693 27.46 42.87 7.24
N SER A 694 26.96 43.71 8.14
CA SER A 694 27.13 45.15 8.03
C SER A 694 28.61 45.40 8.01
N ALA A 695 29.15 45.68 6.78
CA ALA A 695 30.45 46.31 6.67
C ALA A 695 30.37 47.67 7.32
N HIS A 696 30.98 47.78 8.51
CA HIS A 696 31.40 49.06 9.08
C HIS A 696 32.88 49.28 8.78
#